data_95220b9814c982f36635882cb0e3b18f
#
_entry.id   95220b9814c982f36635882cb0e3b18f
#
_cell.length_a   1.000
_cell.length_b   1.000
_cell.length_c   1.000
_cell.angle_alpha   90.00
_cell.angle_beta   90.00
_cell.angle_gamma   90.00
#
_symmetry.space_group_name_H-M   'P 1'
#
loop_
_entity.id
_entity.type
_entity.pdbx_description
1 polymer ?
#
loop_
_entity_poly.entity_id
_entity_poly.type
_entity_poly.pdbx_seq_one_letter_code
_entity_poly.pdbx_strand_id
1 'polypeptide(L)'
;MLASVDWLKQYVDIDVTPEELAEKLTRVGLEVESVNHLGEGLEGVVTGKVTHIERHPNSDHLWICKMDVGGPEILQILTGAQNVHQYDMVPVAVIGSHLPNGMTLKKAKMRGLDSFGMLCSAAELGIDAKLLLPEQREGIFILPPDTPVGVDIKKVLGLDDVVLDIDLTANRGDCTNIIGLAREAAAVLGKELRMPDMSVKEAAGGSAADMAAIEVDAKDLCSRFAVRVLKNIKIGPSPEWMQKHLRACGMRPISNVVDVTNYVMLELGQPMHAYDYDKVGGHKLIVRRAADGEKLVTLDGQERILTTDMITIADSDHAVGLGGVMGGLETEVTGETVNVMLEAATFNGPSIRRTSKALGLRSEASGRFERGVDTVLNHNALNRAVHLLEQMGACETVCGIVEDYPEEVKPAVIRVTPQAINSRIGVEIAAEEMVDILKKLQFGVEYSGGVLTVTAPSWRYDISCDADISEEIARMHSYDKIESHNPDLPLVQGRQAVIDDVCEEIEDYLVAAGLNEVMTYSFINPNSFDKILLDEADSRRGAIELMNPLSDEFKVMRTSMLPGMLNTAVYNQARQAESVKIFEIGKVFLPKALPLKELPEEKAVLCAVLAGRRSSLNWTETKDEVDFYDMKGAVEGLLENLQIAGVKYVPVAQPYLHPGKSCAVKYEGRVIGWFGELHPTVAGNYGLNGSVCVLELEVEPLVASASHVPQFVHLPKYPATSRDIAVVVPLEVAMEELEAVIRANAGSLLKQVKVFDVYTGKQVEAGYKSMAFNLTFQADDRTLTDEEIDAVIKNVVEKVGEAYKAKLRD
;
A
#
# COMPACT_ATOMS: atom_id res chain seq x y z
N MET A 1 -4.06 -10.35 -13.53
CA MET A 1 -3.75 -11.42 -14.55
C MET A 1 -4.28 -10.97 -15.89
N LEU A 2 -3.37 -10.83 -16.87
CA LEU A 2 -3.79 -10.48 -18.23
C LEU A 2 -4.29 -11.72 -18.98
N ALA A 3 -5.50 -11.68 -19.52
CA ALA A 3 -6.13 -12.78 -20.22
C ALA A 3 -6.64 -12.35 -21.60
N SER A 4 -6.05 -12.90 -22.67
CA SER A 4 -6.51 -12.71 -24.05
C SER A 4 -7.85 -13.39 -24.25
N VAL A 5 -8.84 -12.66 -24.76
CA VAL A 5 -10.17 -13.22 -25.09
C VAL A 5 -10.07 -14.19 -26.26
N ASP A 6 -9.21 -13.91 -27.24
CA ASP A 6 -8.98 -14.83 -28.37
C ASP A 6 -8.35 -16.14 -27.92
N TRP A 7 -7.48 -16.09 -26.92
CA TRP A 7 -6.93 -17.32 -26.34
C TRP A 7 -7.97 -18.11 -25.54
N LEU A 8 -8.80 -17.42 -24.72
CA LEU A 8 -9.91 -18.05 -24.00
C LEU A 8 -10.90 -18.76 -24.94
N LYS A 9 -11.22 -18.17 -26.10
CA LYS A 9 -12.10 -18.76 -27.13
C LYS A 9 -11.62 -20.09 -27.68
N GLN A 10 -10.32 -20.43 -27.57
CA GLN A 10 -9.82 -21.74 -27.94
C GLN A 10 -10.35 -22.85 -27.02
N TYR A 11 -10.68 -22.53 -25.79
CA TYR A 11 -11.11 -23.47 -24.75
C TYR A 11 -12.59 -23.39 -24.40
N VAL A 12 -13.23 -22.24 -24.64
CA VAL A 12 -14.66 -22.01 -24.35
C VAL A 12 -15.32 -21.28 -25.52
N ASP A 13 -16.55 -21.67 -25.83
CA ASP A 13 -17.37 -20.95 -26.81
C ASP A 13 -17.97 -19.69 -26.17
N ILE A 14 -17.28 -18.55 -26.36
CA ILE A 14 -17.66 -17.25 -25.81
C ILE A 14 -18.51 -16.52 -26.86
N ASP A 15 -19.82 -16.47 -26.64
CA ASP A 15 -20.85 -15.90 -27.50
C ASP A 15 -21.37 -14.53 -27.00
N VAL A 16 -20.70 -13.95 -26.01
CA VAL A 16 -20.98 -12.63 -25.44
C VAL A 16 -19.85 -11.65 -25.78
N THR A 17 -20.10 -10.33 -25.60
CA THR A 17 -19.05 -9.33 -25.77
C THR A 17 -17.98 -9.43 -24.64
N PRO A 18 -16.76 -8.91 -24.88
CA PRO A 18 -15.72 -8.89 -23.83
C PRO A 18 -16.16 -8.16 -22.56
N GLU A 19 -16.94 -7.09 -22.68
CA GLU A 19 -17.47 -6.31 -21.57
C GLU A 19 -18.53 -7.12 -20.79
N GLU A 20 -19.41 -7.84 -21.47
CA GLU A 20 -20.38 -8.75 -20.82
C GLU A 20 -19.69 -9.93 -20.13
N LEU A 21 -18.62 -10.46 -20.73
CA LEU A 21 -17.80 -11.50 -20.08
C LEU A 21 -17.13 -10.97 -18.82
N ALA A 22 -16.55 -9.77 -18.90
CA ALA A 22 -15.92 -9.09 -17.77
C ALA A 22 -16.90 -8.88 -16.59
N GLU A 23 -18.12 -8.40 -16.89
CA GLU A 23 -19.17 -8.26 -15.89
C GLU A 23 -19.54 -9.59 -15.24
N LYS A 24 -19.74 -10.64 -16.05
CA LYS A 24 -20.10 -11.97 -15.55
C LYS A 24 -19.01 -12.59 -14.67
N LEU A 25 -17.73 -12.45 -15.04
CA LEU A 25 -16.59 -12.93 -14.25
C LEU A 25 -16.49 -12.17 -12.93
N THR A 26 -16.64 -10.84 -12.97
CA THR A 26 -16.64 -9.99 -11.76
C THR A 26 -17.74 -10.40 -10.79
N ARG A 27 -18.96 -10.66 -11.29
CA ARG A 27 -20.11 -11.08 -10.45
C ARG A 27 -19.88 -12.42 -9.74
N VAL A 28 -19.02 -13.27 -10.25
CA VAL A 28 -18.67 -14.55 -9.60
C VAL A 28 -17.33 -14.52 -8.85
N GLY A 29 -16.81 -13.32 -8.56
CA GLY A 29 -15.66 -13.11 -7.69
C GLY A 29 -14.30 -13.06 -8.40
N LEU A 30 -14.27 -12.89 -9.73
CA LEU A 30 -13.06 -12.63 -10.50
C LEU A 30 -13.12 -11.19 -11.04
N GLU A 31 -12.68 -10.24 -10.24
CA GLU A 31 -12.77 -8.81 -10.55
C GLU A 31 -11.96 -8.46 -11.80
N VAL A 32 -12.65 -7.99 -12.85
CA VAL A 32 -12.02 -7.46 -14.06
C VAL A 32 -11.84 -5.96 -13.91
N GLU A 33 -10.62 -5.52 -13.68
CA GLU A 33 -10.28 -4.10 -13.48
C GLU A 33 -10.39 -3.29 -14.77
N SER A 34 -10.00 -3.91 -15.91
CA SER A 34 -10.08 -3.24 -17.20
C SER A 34 -10.28 -4.21 -18.37
N VAL A 35 -10.94 -3.71 -19.42
CA VAL A 35 -11.10 -4.39 -20.73
C VAL A 35 -10.28 -3.60 -21.74
N ASN A 36 -9.16 -4.16 -22.18
CA ASN A 36 -8.19 -3.47 -23.02
C ASN A 36 -8.28 -3.95 -24.45
N HIS A 37 -8.77 -3.11 -25.36
CA HIS A 37 -8.75 -3.36 -26.80
C HIS A 37 -7.36 -3.05 -27.35
N LEU A 38 -6.63 -4.10 -27.75
CA LEU A 38 -5.26 -3.96 -28.26
C LEU A 38 -5.22 -3.13 -29.50
N GLY A 39 -4.73 -2.22 -29.91
CA GLY A 39 -4.78 -1.46 -31.18
C GLY A 39 -5.95 -0.48 -31.24
N GLU A 40 -6.48 -0.07 -30.08
CA GLU A 40 -7.40 1.05 -30.01
C GLU A 40 -6.74 2.32 -30.57
N GLY A 41 -7.46 3.05 -31.42
CA GLY A 41 -6.93 4.23 -32.10
C GLY A 41 -5.96 3.95 -33.26
N LEU A 42 -5.70 2.68 -33.59
CA LEU A 42 -4.86 2.27 -34.73
C LEU A 42 -5.76 1.88 -35.92
N GLU A 43 -5.82 2.73 -36.95
CA GLU A 43 -6.65 2.47 -38.11
C GLU A 43 -5.88 2.81 -39.41
N GLY A 44 -6.12 2.02 -40.48
CA GLY A 44 -5.59 2.29 -41.82
C GLY A 44 -4.08 2.03 -41.95
N VAL A 45 -3.46 1.33 -40.99
CA VAL A 45 -2.06 0.89 -41.11
C VAL A 45 -2.04 -0.52 -41.70
N VAL A 46 -1.30 -0.70 -42.80
CA VAL A 46 -1.21 -1.95 -43.53
C VAL A 46 0.25 -2.44 -43.64
N THR A 47 0.42 -3.70 -43.97
CA THR A 47 1.74 -4.25 -44.31
C THR A 47 2.19 -3.77 -45.67
N GLY A 48 3.43 -3.35 -45.81
CA GLY A 48 4.01 -2.92 -47.08
C GLY A 48 5.41 -3.47 -47.31
N LYS A 49 5.74 -3.69 -48.57
CA LYS A 49 7.05 -4.12 -49.02
C LYS A 49 7.85 -2.98 -49.61
N VAL A 50 9.08 -2.83 -49.16
CA VAL A 50 10.04 -1.86 -49.71
C VAL A 50 10.54 -2.40 -51.06
N THR A 51 9.98 -1.89 -52.17
CA THR A 51 10.39 -2.32 -53.54
C THR A 51 11.68 -1.66 -54.01
N HIS A 52 11.91 -0.41 -53.55
CA HIS A 52 13.12 0.35 -53.90
C HIS A 52 13.38 1.36 -52.77
N ILE A 53 14.68 1.59 -52.48
CA ILE A 53 15.14 2.57 -51.51
C ILE A 53 16.35 3.34 -52.07
N GLU A 54 16.32 4.67 -51.97
CA GLU A 54 17.44 5.53 -52.39
C GLU A 54 17.57 6.73 -51.45
N ARG A 55 18.80 7.34 -51.44
CA ARG A 55 19.06 8.53 -50.63
C ARG A 55 18.33 9.74 -51.16
N HIS A 56 17.82 10.57 -50.24
CA HIS A 56 17.15 11.84 -50.63
C HIS A 56 18.20 12.83 -51.18
N PRO A 57 18.01 13.44 -52.38
CA PRO A 57 19.01 14.27 -53.02
C PRO A 57 19.40 15.52 -52.22
N ASN A 58 18.54 16.01 -51.38
CA ASN A 58 18.73 17.23 -50.56
C ASN A 58 18.82 16.95 -49.05
N SER A 59 19.16 15.72 -48.62
CA SER A 59 19.28 15.37 -47.20
C SER A 59 20.22 14.19 -46.96
N ASP A 60 21.05 14.32 -45.93
CA ASP A 60 22.03 13.29 -45.53
C ASP A 60 21.33 12.22 -44.65
N HIS A 61 20.13 12.50 -44.13
CA HIS A 61 19.48 11.64 -43.15
C HIS A 61 18.17 11.01 -43.63
N LEU A 62 17.63 11.45 -44.82
CA LEU A 62 16.38 10.94 -45.34
C LEU A 62 16.58 9.89 -46.44
N TRP A 63 15.70 8.89 -46.43
CA TRP A 63 15.55 7.90 -47.46
C TRP A 63 14.21 8.10 -48.22
N ILE A 64 14.22 7.80 -49.52
CA ILE A 64 13.02 7.70 -50.35
C ILE A 64 12.74 6.23 -50.54
N CYS A 65 11.62 5.75 -49.99
CA CYS A 65 11.16 4.36 -50.12
C CYS A 65 10.00 4.29 -51.10
N LYS A 66 10.04 3.35 -52.04
CA LYS A 66 8.90 2.97 -52.88
C LYS A 66 8.26 1.75 -52.28
N MET A 67 6.98 1.91 -51.89
CA MET A 67 6.26 0.96 -51.06
C MET A 67 5.15 0.31 -51.85
N ASP A 68 5.14 -1.00 -51.94
CA ASP A 68 3.99 -1.80 -52.35
C ASP A 68 3.16 -2.08 -51.10
N VAL A 69 1.95 -1.57 -51.06
CA VAL A 69 0.97 -1.74 -49.95
C VAL A 69 -0.24 -2.55 -50.37
N GLY A 70 -0.14 -3.34 -51.49
CA GLY A 70 -1.23 -4.14 -52.07
C GLY A 70 -2.27 -3.34 -52.82
N GLY A 71 -2.06 -2.06 -53.04
CA GLY A 71 -2.90 -1.20 -53.84
C GLY A 71 -2.45 -1.13 -55.31
N PRO A 72 -3.20 -0.41 -56.17
CA PRO A 72 -2.87 -0.30 -57.62
C PRO A 72 -1.61 0.56 -57.86
N GLU A 73 -1.19 1.37 -56.91
CA GLU A 73 -0.08 2.31 -57.04
C GLU A 73 1.02 2.05 -56.01
N ILE A 74 2.25 2.19 -56.44
CA ILE A 74 3.44 2.17 -55.56
C ILE A 74 3.55 3.53 -54.85
N LEU A 75 3.50 3.55 -53.54
CA LEU A 75 3.58 4.76 -52.75
C LEU A 75 5.02 5.24 -52.55
N GLN A 76 5.23 6.56 -52.66
CA GLN A 76 6.48 7.17 -52.25
C GLN A 76 6.37 7.62 -50.81
N ILE A 77 7.25 7.11 -49.94
CA ILE A 77 7.30 7.45 -48.52
C ILE A 77 8.73 7.86 -48.16
N LEU A 78 8.88 8.94 -47.42
CA LEU A 78 10.15 9.42 -46.93
C LEU A 78 10.32 9.04 -45.44
N THR A 79 11.46 8.52 -45.11
CA THR A 79 11.79 8.14 -43.72
C THR A 79 13.19 8.60 -43.31
N GLY A 80 13.34 8.93 -42.00
CA GLY A 80 14.66 9.20 -41.40
C GLY A 80 15.30 7.98 -40.76
N ALA A 81 14.59 6.86 -40.72
CA ALA A 81 15.07 5.63 -40.10
C ALA A 81 16.19 5.03 -40.93
N GLN A 82 17.22 4.48 -40.25
CA GLN A 82 18.40 3.94 -40.90
C GLN A 82 18.41 2.40 -40.97
N ASN A 83 17.41 1.75 -40.33
CA ASN A 83 17.28 0.29 -40.25
C ASN A 83 16.43 -0.35 -41.34
N VAL A 84 16.00 0.41 -42.36
CA VAL A 84 15.12 -0.07 -43.47
C VAL A 84 15.98 -0.37 -44.70
N HIS A 85 15.76 -1.55 -45.28
CA HIS A 85 16.46 -2.01 -46.47
C HIS A 85 15.48 -2.37 -47.59
N GLN A 86 16.01 -2.54 -48.79
CA GLN A 86 15.19 -3.00 -49.92
C GLN A 86 14.69 -4.43 -49.70
N TYR A 87 13.41 -4.64 -49.96
CA TYR A 87 12.62 -5.87 -49.74
C TYR A 87 12.16 -6.13 -48.33
N ASP A 88 12.49 -5.28 -47.36
CA ASP A 88 11.91 -5.38 -46.01
C ASP A 88 10.38 -5.27 -46.07
N MET A 89 9.73 -6.03 -45.18
CA MET A 89 8.31 -5.92 -44.87
C MET A 89 8.17 -5.02 -43.66
N VAL A 90 7.31 -3.99 -43.75
CA VAL A 90 7.17 -2.98 -42.68
C VAL A 90 5.71 -2.54 -42.54
N PRO A 91 5.29 -2.04 -41.37
CA PRO A 91 4.01 -1.38 -41.20
C PRO A 91 4.00 -0.01 -41.90
N VAL A 92 2.97 0.23 -42.71
CA VAL A 92 2.79 1.46 -43.46
C VAL A 92 1.46 2.12 -43.10
N ALA A 93 1.54 3.29 -42.48
CA ALA A 93 0.38 4.17 -42.33
C ALA A 93 0.14 4.92 -43.66
N VAL A 94 -1.01 4.67 -44.29
CA VAL A 94 -1.42 5.38 -45.51
C VAL A 94 -2.10 6.71 -45.19
N ILE A 95 -2.30 7.58 -46.16
CA ILE A 95 -3.02 8.85 -45.91
C ILE A 95 -4.43 8.57 -45.39
N GLY A 96 -4.79 9.23 -44.28
CA GLY A 96 -6.06 9.03 -43.54
C GLY A 96 -5.95 8.04 -42.37
N SER A 97 -4.82 7.36 -42.19
CA SER A 97 -4.59 6.48 -41.03
C SER A 97 -4.65 7.24 -39.73
N HIS A 98 -5.14 6.58 -38.69
CA HIS A 98 -5.11 7.04 -37.31
C HIS A 98 -4.12 6.21 -36.50
N LEU A 99 -3.36 6.87 -35.62
CA LEU A 99 -2.38 6.23 -34.75
C LEU A 99 -2.80 6.42 -33.28
N PRO A 100 -2.41 5.51 -32.37
CA PRO A 100 -2.78 5.54 -30.94
C PRO A 100 -2.39 6.84 -30.22
N ASN A 101 -1.40 7.57 -30.69
CA ASN A 101 -1.00 8.88 -30.17
C ASN A 101 -1.93 10.04 -30.61
N GLY A 102 -3.06 9.76 -31.26
CA GLY A 102 -4.02 10.74 -31.77
C GLY A 102 -3.64 11.37 -33.10
N MET A 103 -2.54 10.97 -33.73
CA MET A 103 -2.10 11.50 -35.01
C MET A 103 -2.98 10.94 -36.18
N THR A 104 -3.53 11.82 -36.99
CA THR A 104 -4.11 11.45 -38.28
C THR A 104 -3.16 11.78 -39.42
N LEU A 105 -2.80 10.78 -40.20
CA LEU A 105 -1.78 10.92 -41.22
C LEU A 105 -2.29 11.71 -42.42
N LYS A 106 -1.53 12.72 -42.79
CA LYS A 106 -1.81 13.58 -43.98
C LYS A 106 -0.60 13.54 -44.91
N LYS A 107 -0.85 13.87 -46.23
CA LYS A 107 0.23 14.06 -47.17
C LYS A 107 1.25 15.10 -46.62
N ALA A 108 2.50 14.73 -46.54
CA ALA A 108 3.58 15.58 -46.06
C ALA A 108 4.55 15.94 -47.19
N LYS A 109 5.18 17.10 -47.08
CA LYS A 109 6.26 17.51 -48.00
C LYS A 109 7.54 17.67 -47.16
N MET A 110 8.57 16.83 -47.45
CA MET A 110 9.83 16.87 -46.77
C MET A 110 10.95 17.27 -47.73
N ARG A 111 11.64 18.37 -47.46
CA ARG A 111 12.72 18.92 -48.27
C ARG A 111 12.49 18.96 -49.79
N GLY A 112 11.22 19.25 -50.17
CA GLY A 112 10.80 19.43 -51.55
C GLY A 112 10.14 18.24 -52.22
N LEU A 113 10.21 17.05 -51.62
CA LEU A 113 9.53 15.84 -52.11
C LEU A 113 8.30 15.50 -51.27
N ASP A 114 7.28 14.93 -51.95
CA ASP A 114 6.03 14.51 -51.32
C ASP A 114 6.15 13.11 -50.72
N SER A 115 5.63 12.95 -49.47
CA SER A 115 5.44 11.66 -48.80
C SER A 115 3.95 11.33 -48.74
N PHE A 116 3.59 10.14 -49.21
CA PHE A 116 2.20 9.67 -49.29
C PHE A 116 1.87 8.64 -48.20
N GLY A 117 2.60 8.64 -47.11
CA GLY A 117 2.47 7.73 -45.99
C GLY A 117 3.58 7.90 -45.01
N MET A 118 3.61 6.99 -44.00
CA MET A 118 4.66 6.91 -42.98
C MET A 118 4.96 5.43 -42.69
N LEU A 119 6.22 5.09 -42.54
CA LEU A 119 6.66 3.81 -42.03
C LEU A 119 6.57 3.89 -40.48
N CYS A 120 6.01 2.89 -39.84
CA CYS A 120 5.76 2.94 -38.41
C CYS A 120 6.81 2.17 -37.60
N SER A 121 7.23 2.78 -36.51
CA SER A 121 7.95 2.11 -35.42
C SER A 121 6.96 1.38 -34.48
N ALA A 122 7.49 0.57 -33.57
CA ALA A 122 6.67 -0.09 -32.56
C ALA A 122 5.90 0.90 -31.66
N ALA A 123 6.54 2.03 -31.31
CA ALA A 123 5.90 3.07 -30.49
C ALA A 123 4.69 3.72 -31.19
N GLU A 124 4.78 3.92 -32.51
CA GLU A 124 3.68 4.47 -33.33
C GLU A 124 2.54 3.48 -33.49
N LEU A 125 2.82 2.17 -33.37
CA LEU A 125 1.81 1.11 -33.34
C LEU A 125 1.18 0.89 -31.93
N GLY A 126 1.68 1.58 -30.90
CA GLY A 126 1.20 1.44 -29.53
C GLY A 126 1.76 0.20 -28.79
N ILE A 127 2.84 -0.40 -29.27
CA ILE A 127 3.45 -1.58 -28.66
C ILE A 127 4.43 -1.15 -27.58
N ASP A 128 4.29 -1.69 -26.35
CA ASP A 128 5.21 -1.42 -25.24
C ASP A 128 6.61 -1.95 -25.56
N ALA A 129 7.63 -1.10 -25.44
CA ALA A 129 9.02 -1.44 -25.68
C ALA A 129 9.52 -2.61 -24.80
N LYS A 130 8.90 -2.86 -23.65
CA LYS A 130 9.22 -3.99 -22.76
C LYS A 130 8.91 -5.35 -23.40
N LEU A 131 7.95 -5.40 -24.31
CA LEU A 131 7.52 -6.61 -25.02
C LEU A 131 8.33 -6.91 -26.28
N LEU A 132 9.34 -6.08 -26.58
CA LEU A 132 10.12 -6.14 -27.78
C LEU A 132 11.55 -6.62 -27.52
N LEU A 133 12.11 -7.32 -28.50
CA LEU A 133 13.56 -7.59 -28.53
C LEU A 133 14.34 -6.27 -28.68
N PRO A 134 15.58 -6.20 -28.18
CA PRO A 134 16.39 -4.97 -28.24
C PRO A 134 16.48 -4.34 -29.65
N GLU A 135 16.61 -5.17 -30.68
CA GLU A 135 16.67 -4.76 -32.11
C GLU A 135 15.37 -4.21 -32.67
N GLN A 136 14.23 -4.49 -32.03
CA GLN A 136 12.89 -4.02 -32.45
C GLN A 136 12.47 -2.72 -31.77
N ARG A 137 13.23 -2.26 -30.77
CA ARG A 137 12.87 -1.07 -29.97
C ARG A 137 13.13 0.24 -30.68
N GLU A 138 14.09 0.27 -31.58
CA GLU A 138 14.51 1.48 -32.27
C GLU A 138 14.32 1.36 -33.78
N GLY A 139 13.94 2.46 -34.43
CA GLY A 139 13.71 2.50 -35.88
C GLY A 139 12.32 1.97 -36.30
N ILE A 140 12.20 1.63 -37.56
CA ILE A 140 10.96 1.07 -38.14
C ILE A 140 10.85 -0.38 -37.70
N PHE A 141 9.59 -0.81 -37.40
CA PHE A 141 9.31 -2.20 -37.06
C PHE A 141 9.43 -3.09 -38.29
N ILE A 142 10.41 -4.01 -38.31
CA ILE A 142 10.61 -4.93 -39.43
C ILE A 142 9.79 -6.20 -39.19
N LEU A 143 8.94 -6.53 -40.16
CA LEU A 143 8.10 -7.73 -40.14
C LEU A 143 8.82 -8.94 -40.77
N PRO A 144 8.40 -10.19 -40.51
CA PRO A 144 8.90 -11.38 -41.18
C PRO A 144 8.80 -11.25 -42.70
N PRO A 145 9.80 -11.77 -43.45
CA PRO A 145 9.86 -11.59 -44.94
C PRO A 145 8.68 -12.20 -45.70
N ASP A 146 8.02 -13.21 -45.15
CA ASP A 146 6.86 -13.93 -45.70
C ASP A 146 5.52 -13.29 -45.36
N THR A 147 5.53 -12.13 -44.64
CA THR A 147 4.30 -11.40 -44.32
C THR A 147 3.56 -10.97 -45.58
N PRO A 148 2.24 -11.27 -45.73
CA PRO A 148 1.47 -10.81 -46.90
C PRO A 148 1.38 -9.29 -47.02
N VAL A 149 1.47 -8.74 -48.21
CA VAL A 149 1.35 -7.30 -48.47
C VAL A 149 -0.10 -6.85 -48.43
N GLY A 150 -0.36 -5.64 -47.91
CA GLY A 150 -1.68 -5.01 -47.93
C GLY A 150 -2.66 -5.52 -46.86
N VAL A 151 -2.16 -6.29 -45.89
CA VAL A 151 -2.97 -6.79 -44.78
C VAL A 151 -3.00 -5.76 -43.65
N ASP A 152 -4.14 -5.63 -42.95
CA ASP A 152 -4.23 -4.79 -41.75
C ASP A 152 -3.19 -5.25 -40.70
N ILE A 153 -2.38 -4.30 -40.25
CA ILE A 153 -1.29 -4.56 -39.30
C ILE A 153 -1.80 -5.15 -37.98
N LYS A 154 -3.01 -4.78 -37.55
CA LYS A 154 -3.61 -5.33 -36.33
C LYS A 154 -3.71 -6.85 -36.38
N LYS A 155 -4.16 -7.39 -37.52
CA LYS A 155 -4.27 -8.86 -37.72
C LYS A 155 -2.90 -9.54 -37.72
N VAL A 156 -1.90 -8.89 -38.30
CA VAL A 156 -0.52 -9.44 -38.39
C VAL A 156 0.11 -9.50 -37.01
N LEU A 157 -0.05 -8.45 -36.20
CA LEU A 157 0.59 -8.33 -34.88
C LEU A 157 -0.30 -8.81 -33.72
N GLY A 158 -1.56 -9.22 -33.99
CA GLY A 158 -2.51 -9.62 -32.96
C GLY A 158 -3.00 -8.45 -32.10
N LEU A 159 -3.07 -7.26 -32.70
CA LEU A 159 -3.60 -6.06 -32.05
C LEU A 159 -5.12 -5.91 -32.22
N ASP A 160 -5.78 -6.89 -32.81
CA ASP A 160 -7.24 -7.01 -32.92
C ASP A 160 -7.85 -7.83 -31.77
N ASP A 161 -7.05 -8.27 -30.81
CA ASP A 161 -7.47 -8.99 -29.60
C ASP A 161 -7.93 -8.03 -28.48
N VAL A 162 -8.68 -8.56 -27.53
CA VAL A 162 -9.09 -7.88 -26.30
C VAL A 162 -8.50 -8.59 -25.12
N VAL A 163 -7.91 -7.86 -24.20
CA VAL A 163 -7.26 -8.38 -23.01
C VAL A 163 -8.01 -7.92 -21.77
N LEU A 164 -8.46 -8.89 -20.96
CA LEU A 164 -9.03 -8.64 -19.64
C LEU A 164 -7.88 -8.56 -18.61
N ASP A 165 -7.82 -7.50 -17.83
CA ASP A 165 -6.97 -7.44 -16.64
C ASP A 165 -7.79 -7.83 -15.43
N ILE A 166 -7.42 -8.98 -14.83
CA ILE A 166 -8.20 -9.62 -13.77
C ILE A 166 -7.39 -9.58 -12.46
N ASP A 167 -7.94 -8.94 -11.43
CA ASP A 167 -7.38 -9.02 -10.09
C ASP A 167 -7.84 -10.32 -9.41
N LEU A 168 -6.87 -11.08 -8.95
CA LEU A 168 -7.09 -12.40 -8.35
C LEU A 168 -6.80 -12.36 -6.86
N THR A 169 -7.77 -12.79 -6.08
CA THR A 169 -7.60 -12.99 -4.65
C THR A 169 -6.54 -14.06 -4.36
N ALA A 170 -5.96 -14.03 -3.18
CA ALA A 170 -4.85 -14.90 -2.82
C ALA A 170 -5.20 -16.40 -2.85
N ASN A 171 -6.46 -16.77 -2.63
CA ASN A 171 -6.97 -18.15 -2.65
C ASN A 171 -7.19 -18.69 -4.07
N ARG A 172 -7.35 -17.81 -5.08
CA ARG A 172 -7.67 -18.20 -6.47
C ARG A 172 -6.41 -18.41 -7.33
N GLY A 173 -5.43 -19.18 -6.82
CA GLY A 173 -4.25 -19.58 -7.59
C GLY A 173 -4.57 -20.41 -8.84
N ASP A 174 -5.69 -21.15 -8.84
CA ASP A 174 -6.24 -21.87 -9.98
C ASP A 174 -6.53 -20.99 -11.19
N CYS A 175 -6.83 -19.70 -10.97
CA CYS A 175 -7.15 -18.70 -12.00
C CYS A 175 -5.92 -17.87 -12.47
N THR A 176 -4.70 -18.19 -12.02
CA THR A 176 -3.47 -17.53 -12.49
C THR A 176 -3.04 -17.95 -13.91
N ASN A 177 -3.95 -18.59 -14.65
CA ASN A 177 -3.72 -19.15 -15.98
C ASN A 177 -5.00 -19.14 -16.83
N ILE A 178 -4.82 -19.28 -18.15
CA ILE A 178 -5.92 -19.21 -19.14
C ILE A 178 -6.94 -20.35 -18.97
N ILE A 179 -6.49 -21.60 -18.69
CA ILE A 179 -7.40 -22.74 -18.50
C ILE A 179 -8.23 -22.58 -17.22
N GLY A 180 -7.67 -22.04 -16.14
CA GLY A 180 -8.41 -21.73 -14.93
C GLY A 180 -9.51 -20.69 -15.17
N LEU A 181 -9.17 -19.60 -15.87
CA LEU A 181 -10.15 -18.60 -16.28
C LEU A 181 -11.18 -19.14 -17.26
N ALA A 182 -10.77 -20.05 -18.16
CA ALA A 182 -11.69 -20.70 -19.09
C ALA A 182 -12.69 -21.63 -18.37
N ARG A 183 -12.28 -22.31 -17.28
CA ARG A 183 -13.20 -23.09 -16.42
C ARG A 183 -14.28 -22.21 -15.82
N GLU A 184 -13.89 -21.09 -15.27
CA GLU A 184 -14.84 -20.12 -14.69
C GLU A 184 -15.76 -19.53 -15.77
N ALA A 185 -15.22 -19.11 -16.92
CA ALA A 185 -16.02 -18.64 -18.03
C ALA A 185 -16.99 -19.71 -18.54
N ALA A 186 -16.55 -20.95 -18.65
CA ALA A 186 -17.40 -22.07 -19.05
C ALA A 186 -18.55 -22.29 -18.06
N ALA A 187 -18.26 -22.28 -16.75
CA ALA A 187 -19.27 -22.44 -15.70
C ALA A 187 -20.31 -21.31 -15.72
N VAL A 188 -19.87 -20.05 -15.86
CA VAL A 188 -20.75 -18.87 -15.89
C VAL A 188 -21.59 -18.80 -17.15
N LEU A 189 -21.02 -19.15 -18.32
CA LEU A 189 -21.71 -19.14 -19.60
C LEU A 189 -22.54 -20.41 -19.84
N GLY A 190 -22.40 -21.44 -19.00
CA GLY A 190 -23.04 -22.75 -19.21
C GLY A 190 -22.52 -23.47 -20.44
N LYS A 191 -21.24 -23.33 -20.74
CA LYS A 191 -20.57 -23.93 -21.91
C LYS A 191 -19.63 -25.06 -21.47
N GLU A 192 -19.19 -25.86 -22.43
CA GLU A 192 -18.21 -26.92 -22.21
C GLU A 192 -16.78 -26.38 -22.34
N LEU A 193 -15.88 -26.87 -21.47
CA LEU A 193 -14.46 -26.62 -21.53
C LEU A 193 -13.78 -27.63 -22.45
N ARG A 194 -12.98 -27.15 -23.40
CA ARG A 194 -12.13 -27.95 -24.28
C ARG A 194 -10.69 -27.89 -23.78
N MET A 195 -10.12 -29.08 -23.43
CA MET A 195 -8.71 -29.12 -23.01
C MET A 195 -7.80 -29.19 -24.25
N PRO A 196 -6.58 -28.58 -24.17
CA PRO A 196 -5.61 -28.64 -25.24
C PRO A 196 -5.06 -30.07 -25.44
N ASP A 197 -4.59 -30.40 -26.65
CA ASP A 197 -3.91 -31.66 -26.95
C ASP A 197 -2.54 -31.68 -26.23
N MET A 198 -2.30 -32.79 -25.49
CA MET A 198 -1.06 -33.03 -24.72
C MET A 198 -0.41 -34.36 -25.15
N SER A 199 -0.76 -34.87 -26.34
CA SER A 199 -0.20 -36.12 -26.86
C SER A 199 1.28 -35.95 -27.20
N VAL A 200 2.14 -36.95 -26.90
CA VAL A 200 3.58 -36.91 -27.11
C VAL A 200 3.99 -38.10 -28.01
N LYS A 201 4.89 -37.83 -28.93
CA LYS A 201 5.48 -38.85 -29.82
C LYS A 201 6.87 -39.22 -29.30
N GLU A 202 6.94 -40.18 -28.40
CA GLU A 202 8.20 -40.62 -27.84
C GLU A 202 9.04 -41.40 -28.88
N ALA A 203 10.33 -41.09 -28.95
CA ALA A 203 11.27 -41.78 -29.82
C ALA A 203 11.51 -43.21 -29.37
N ALA A 204 11.58 -44.12 -30.33
CA ALA A 204 11.90 -45.51 -30.03
C ALA A 204 13.38 -45.65 -29.67
N GLY A 205 13.68 -46.14 -28.46
CA GLY A 205 15.02 -46.43 -27.98
C GLY A 205 15.62 -45.48 -26.98
N GLY A 206 15.96 -45.98 -25.81
CA GLY A 206 16.46 -45.26 -24.65
C GLY A 206 15.34 -44.76 -23.73
N SER A 207 15.61 -44.71 -22.42
CA SER A 207 14.70 -44.18 -21.39
C SER A 207 15.26 -42.90 -20.82
N ALA A 208 14.39 -41.94 -20.47
CA ALA A 208 14.80 -40.75 -19.74
C ALA A 208 15.49 -41.08 -18.41
N ALA A 209 15.13 -42.22 -17.79
CA ALA A 209 15.78 -42.72 -16.56
C ALA A 209 17.24 -43.18 -16.76
N ASP A 210 17.64 -43.50 -18.00
CA ASP A 210 19.02 -43.86 -18.32
C ASP A 210 19.89 -42.61 -18.55
N MET A 211 19.24 -41.44 -18.72
CA MET A 211 19.90 -40.19 -19.10
C MET A 211 19.91 -39.15 -17.99
N ALA A 212 18.91 -39.12 -17.14
CA ALA A 212 18.76 -38.16 -16.09
C ALA A 212 18.40 -38.80 -14.75
N ALA A 213 18.87 -38.23 -13.65
CA ALA A 213 18.54 -38.63 -12.30
C ALA A 213 17.97 -37.44 -11.53
N ILE A 214 17.01 -37.74 -10.64
CA ILE A 214 16.38 -36.71 -9.77
C ILE A 214 16.44 -37.18 -8.31
N GLU A 215 16.62 -36.25 -7.41
CA GLU A 215 16.57 -36.48 -5.96
C GLU A 215 15.91 -35.28 -5.28
N VAL A 216 14.91 -35.50 -4.42
CA VAL A 216 14.27 -34.47 -3.60
C VAL A 216 14.67 -34.68 -2.13
N ASP A 217 15.69 -33.95 -1.69
CA ASP A 217 16.15 -33.96 -0.29
C ASP A 217 15.22 -33.11 0.61
N ALA A 218 14.77 -31.96 0.08
CA ALA A 218 13.88 -31.03 0.79
C ALA A 218 12.41 -31.39 0.58
N LYS A 219 11.99 -32.58 1.05
CA LYS A 219 10.64 -33.16 0.84
C LYS A 219 9.50 -32.31 1.42
N ASP A 220 9.78 -31.53 2.46
CA ASP A 220 8.83 -30.58 3.07
C ASP A 220 8.64 -29.30 2.25
N LEU A 221 9.54 -29.04 1.30
CA LEU A 221 9.54 -27.83 0.47
C LEU A 221 9.24 -28.10 -1.02
N CYS A 222 9.39 -29.34 -1.47
CA CYS A 222 9.06 -29.76 -2.81
C CYS A 222 8.24 -31.05 -2.76
N SER A 223 6.97 -30.97 -3.12
CA SER A 223 6.06 -32.14 -3.11
C SER A 223 6.22 -33.01 -4.33
N ARG A 224 6.62 -32.46 -5.47
CA ARG A 224 6.84 -33.21 -6.72
C ARG A 224 7.85 -32.48 -7.58
N PHE A 225 8.78 -33.24 -8.18
CA PHE A 225 9.75 -32.75 -9.15
C PHE A 225 9.85 -33.72 -10.30
N ALA A 226 9.60 -33.28 -11.53
CA ALA A 226 9.52 -34.11 -12.71
C ALA A 226 10.30 -33.48 -13.89
N VAL A 227 10.98 -34.33 -14.68
CA VAL A 227 11.78 -33.89 -15.82
C VAL A 227 11.52 -34.78 -17.03
N ARG A 228 11.46 -34.16 -18.22
CA ARG A 228 11.60 -34.80 -19.52
C ARG A 228 12.92 -34.44 -20.17
N VAL A 229 13.48 -35.38 -20.92
CA VAL A 229 14.71 -35.14 -21.72
C VAL A 229 14.33 -35.04 -23.18
N LEU A 230 14.83 -33.97 -23.81
CA LEU A 230 14.65 -33.65 -25.23
C LEU A 230 16.02 -33.64 -25.91
N LYS A 231 16.10 -34.26 -27.10
CA LYS A 231 17.31 -34.31 -27.91
C LYS A 231 17.14 -33.55 -29.24
N ASN A 232 18.28 -33.23 -29.85
CA ASN A 232 18.32 -32.64 -31.17
C ASN A 232 17.47 -31.37 -31.25
N ILE A 233 17.50 -30.54 -30.19
CA ILE A 233 16.77 -29.28 -30.11
C ILE A 233 17.29 -28.33 -31.21
N LYS A 234 16.32 -27.72 -31.90
CA LYS A 234 16.58 -26.66 -32.85
C LYS A 234 16.07 -25.34 -32.27
N ILE A 235 17.00 -24.55 -31.74
CA ILE A 235 16.66 -23.24 -31.17
C ILE A 235 16.35 -22.27 -32.30
N GLY A 236 15.25 -21.53 -32.17
CA GLY A 236 14.81 -20.52 -33.13
C GLY A 236 13.65 -19.71 -32.57
N PRO A 237 13.06 -18.79 -33.34
CA PRO A 237 11.87 -18.06 -32.93
C PRO A 237 10.66 -18.99 -32.77
N SER A 238 9.79 -18.70 -31.80
CA SER A 238 8.49 -19.37 -31.68
C SER A 238 7.55 -18.91 -32.81
N PRO A 239 6.50 -19.69 -33.13
CA PRO A 239 5.50 -19.32 -34.12
C PRO A 239 4.78 -18.04 -33.74
N GLU A 240 4.37 -17.22 -34.73
CA GLU A 240 3.77 -15.91 -34.54
C GLU A 240 2.50 -15.98 -33.65
N TRP A 241 1.67 -17.03 -33.82
CA TRP A 241 0.47 -17.20 -32.98
C TRP A 241 0.81 -17.35 -31.49
N MET A 242 1.92 -18.02 -31.14
CA MET A 242 2.40 -18.15 -29.76
C MET A 242 2.93 -16.81 -29.24
N GLN A 243 3.71 -16.12 -30.05
CA GLN A 243 4.23 -14.79 -29.70
C GLN A 243 3.12 -13.76 -29.45
N LYS A 244 2.03 -13.80 -30.24
CA LYS A 244 0.83 -12.95 -30.03
C LYS A 244 0.23 -13.19 -28.65
N HIS A 245 -0.03 -14.44 -28.27
CA HIS A 245 -0.61 -14.77 -26.96
C HIS A 245 0.33 -14.36 -25.81
N LEU A 246 1.64 -14.57 -25.96
CA LEU A 246 2.62 -14.15 -24.95
C LEU A 246 2.60 -12.62 -24.79
N ARG A 247 2.66 -11.87 -25.90
CA ARG A 247 2.60 -10.40 -25.87
C ARG A 247 1.30 -9.87 -25.28
N ALA A 248 0.15 -10.46 -25.64
CA ALA A 248 -1.15 -10.11 -25.09
C ALA A 248 -1.21 -10.30 -23.56
N CYS A 249 -0.50 -11.30 -23.03
CA CYS A 249 -0.38 -11.56 -21.61
C CYS A 249 0.84 -10.86 -20.94
N GLY A 250 1.46 -9.89 -21.61
CA GLY A 250 2.55 -9.09 -21.06
C GLY A 250 3.93 -9.76 -21.04
N MET A 251 4.11 -10.89 -21.72
CA MET A 251 5.39 -11.60 -21.80
C MET A 251 6.11 -11.35 -23.13
N ARG A 252 7.42 -11.10 -23.05
CA ARG A 252 8.27 -10.90 -24.21
C ARG A 252 8.69 -12.26 -24.79
N PRO A 253 8.48 -12.53 -26.09
CA PRO A 253 9.02 -13.70 -26.76
C PRO A 253 10.56 -13.67 -26.77
N ILE A 254 11.21 -14.83 -26.63
CA ILE A 254 12.69 -14.98 -26.58
C ILE A 254 13.17 -16.02 -27.57
N SER A 255 12.78 -17.29 -27.36
CA SER A 255 13.12 -18.43 -28.24
C SER A 255 12.03 -19.49 -28.08
N ASN A 256 11.91 -20.39 -29.04
CA ASN A 256 10.87 -21.42 -29.03
C ASN A 256 10.84 -22.26 -27.74
N VAL A 257 11.99 -22.63 -27.15
CA VAL A 257 12.04 -23.40 -25.89
C VAL A 257 11.55 -22.55 -24.71
N VAL A 258 12.08 -21.34 -24.54
CA VAL A 258 11.71 -20.43 -23.45
C VAL A 258 10.25 -19.99 -23.61
N ASP A 259 9.84 -19.68 -24.84
CA ASP A 259 8.47 -19.25 -25.13
C ASP A 259 7.46 -20.35 -24.85
N VAL A 260 7.78 -21.63 -25.13
CA VAL A 260 6.93 -22.77 -24.78
C VAL A 260 6.80 -22.91 -23.27
N THR A 261 7.89 -22.79 -22.49
CA THR A 261 7.77 -22.86 -21.02
C THR A 261 6.91 -21.73 -20.47
N ASN A 262 7.04 -20.51 -20.98
CA ASN A 262 6.21 -19.37 -20.62
C ASN A 262 4.76 -19.54 -21.07
N TYR A 263 4.55 -20.05 -22.28
CA TYR A 263 3.22 -20.32 -22.83
C TYR A 263 2.46 -21.34 -21.98
N VAL A 264 3.10 -22.47 -21.62
CA VAL A 264 2.48 -23.49 -20.78
C VAL A 264 2.23 -22.99 -19.36
N MET A 265 3.11 -22.15 -18.80
CA MET A 265 2.87 -21.48 -17.53
C MET A 265 1.64 -20.59 -17.58
N LEU A 266 1.46 -19.80 -18.63
CA LEU A 266 0.27 -18.95 -18.80
C LEU A 266 -0.96 -19.77 -19.15
N GLU A 267 -0.84 -20.85 -19.95
CA GLU A 267 -1.94 -21.70 -20.39
C GLU A 267 -2.51 -22.54 -19.23
N LEU A 268 -1.64 -23.26 -18.51
CA LEU A 268 -2.01 -24.27 -17.53
C LEU A 268 -1.73 -23.88 -16.07
N GLY A 269 -0.91 -22.87 -15.82
CA GLY A 269 -0.55 -22.44 -14.47
C GLY A 269 0.68 -23.12 -13.87
N GLN A 270 1.36 -23.95 -14.64
CA GLN A 270 2.57 -24.66 -14.21
C GLN A 270 3.83 -23.91 -14.65
N PRO A 271 4.58 -23.25 -13.75
CA PRO A 271 5.89 -22.74 -14.11
C PRO A 271 6.85 -23.87 -14.44
N MET A 272 7.62 -23.67 -15.50
CA MET A 272 8.57 -24.65 -16.01
C MET A 272 9.95 -24.05 -16.17
N HIS A 273 10.99 -24.87 -16.14
CA HIS A 273 12.34 -24.46 -16.46
C HIS A 273 12.99 -25.41 -17.47
N ALA A 274 13.87 -24.88 -18.29
CA ALA A 274 14.62 -25.64 -19.28
C ALA A 274 16.11 -25.47 -18.99
N TYR A 275 16.81 -26.61 -18.75
CA TYR A 275 18.26 -26.64 -18.58
C TYR A 275 18.93 -27.14 -19.85
N ASP A 276 20.06 -26.56 -20.19
CA ASP A 276 21.00 -27.15 -21.15
C ASP A 276 21.55 -28.46 -20.55
N TYR A 277 21.09 -29.59 -21.08
CA TYR A 277 21.41 -30.93 -20.57
C TYR A 277 22.91 -31.17 -20.43
N ASP A 278 23.70 -30.68 -21.42
CA ASP A 278 25.14 -30.92 -21.49
C ASP A 278 25.94 -30.08 -20.48
N LYS A 279 25.31 -29.06 -19.87
CA LYS A 279 25.88 -28.21 -18.82
C LYS A 279 25.49 -28.67 -17.40
N VAL A 280 24.54 -29.59 -17.24
CA VAL A 280 24.13 -30.12 -15.91
C VAL A 280 25.11 -31.18 -15.45
N GLY A 281 25.85 -30.92 -14.37
CA GLY A 281 26.85 -31.85 -13.80
C GLY A 281 26.26 -33.16 -13.42
N GLY A 282 26.83 -34.25 -13.94
CA GLY A 282 26.36 -35.62 -13.71
C GLY A 282 24.97 -35.94 -14.25
N HIS A 283 24.37 -35.06 -15.04
CA HIS A 283 22.98 -35.13 -15.53
C HIS A 283 21.98 -35.46 -14.43
N LYS A 284 22.23 -34.92 -13.21
CA LYS A 284 21.44 -35.11 -12.01
C LYS A 284 20.95 -33.76 -11.49
N LEU A 285 19.66 -33.70 -11.13
CA LEU A 285 19.07 -32.53 -10.44
C LEU A 285 18.67 -32.90 -9.02
N ILE A 286 19.10 -32.12 -8.05
CA ILE A 286 18.86 -32.35 -6.62
C ILE A 286 18.12 -31.13 -6.08
N VAL A 287 16.92 -31.36 -5.56
CA VAL A 287 16.14 -30.31 -4.87
C VAL A 287 16.52 -30.32 -3.38
N ARG A 288 17.26 -29.34 -2.94
CA ARG A 288 17.74 -29.23 -1.56
C ARG A 288 17.57 -27.81 -1.00
N ARG A 289 17.83 -27.68 0.30
CA ARG A 289 18.00 -26.36 0.90
C ARG A 289 19.36 -25.78 0.50
N ALA A 290 19.44 -24.48 0.34
CA ALA A 290 20.71 -23.80 0.13
C ALA A 290 21.62 -23.97 1.37
N ALA A 291 22.93 -23.96 1.16
CA ALA A 291 23.88 -23.76 2.24
C ALA A 291 23.90 -22.28 2.66
N ASP A 292 24.24 -22.00 3.92
CA ASP A 292 24.33 -20.63 4.38
C ASP A 292 25.47 -19.87 3.67
N GLY A 293 25.15 -18.75 3.04
CA GLY A 293 26.09 -17.96 2.25
C GLY A 293 26.39 -18.54 0.86
N GLU A 294 25.67 -19.57 0.40
CA GLU A 294 25.80 -20.13 -0.94
C GLU A 294 25.53 -19.08 -2.00
N LYS A 295 26.35 -19.03 -3.04
CA LYS A 295 26.25 -18.03 -4.12
C LYS A 295 25.66 -18.68 -5.38
N LEU A 296 24.74 -17.96 -6.01
CA LEU A 296 24.13 -18.31 -7.29
C LEU A 296 24.04 -17.07 -8.17
N VAL A 297 24.49 -17.16 -9.41
CA VAL A 297 24.22 -16.14 -10.42
C VAL A 297 22.95 -16.53 -11.15
N THR A 298 21.91 -15.70 -11.03
CA THR A 298 20.61 -15.94 -11.68
C THR A 298 20.58 -15.42 -13.12
N LEU A 299 19.55 -15.83 -13.90
CA LEU A 299 19.39 -15.48 -15.33
C LEU A 299 19.38 -13.96 -15.61
N ASP A 300 19.12 -13.12 -14.62
CA ASP A 300 19.23 -11.65 -14.72
C ASP A 300 20.67 -11.13 -14.54
N GLY A 301 21.65 -12.04 -14.42
CA GLY A 301 23.08 -11.71 -14.26
C GLY A 301 23.48 -11.23 -12.87
N GLN A 302 22.59 -11.31 -11.87
CA GLN A 302 22.84 -10.88 -10.49
C GLN A 302 23.36 -12.03 -9.62
N GLU A 303 24.45 -11.80 -8.87
CA GLU A 303 24.89 -12.72 -7.82
C GLU A 303 23.98 -12.62 -6.61
N ARG A 304 23.40 -13.74 -6.18
CA ARG A 304 22.54 -13.88 -5.01
C ARG A 304 23.24 -14.66 -3.92
N ILE A 305 23.14 -14.15 -2.69
CA ILE A 305 23.62 -14.86 -1.48
C ILE A 305 22.41 -15.54 -0.85
N LEU A 306 22.49 -16.86 -0.74
CA LEU A 306 21.37 -17.68 -0.29
C LEU A 306 21.49 -18.04 1.19
N THR A 307 20.36 -18.36 1.80
CA THR A 307 20.25 -18.81 3.19
C THR A 307 19.60 -20.19 3.26
N THR A 308 19.73 -20.87 4.38
CA THR A 308 19.21 -22.24 4.61
C THR A 308 17.69 -22.37 4.49
N ASP A 309 16.94 -21.26 4.50
CA ASP A 309 15.48 -21.25 4.31
C ASP A 309 15.07 -21.28 2.82
N MET A 310 16.03 -21.11 1.90
CA MET A 310 15.79 -21.05 0.46
C MET A 310 15.97 -22.41 -0.17
N ILE A 311 15.18 -22.66 -1.22
CA ILE A 311 15.26 -23.90 -2.02
C ILE A 311 16.21 -23.65 -3.19
N THR A 312 17.15 -24.55 -3.39
CA THR A 312 18.00 -24.60 -4.58
C THR A 312 17.74 -25.87 -5.37
N ILE A 313 17.82 -25.71 -6.70
CA ILE A 313 18.03 -26.84 -7.60
C ILE A 313 19.54 -26.89 -7.83
N ALA A 314 20.15 -28.01 -7.48
CA ALA A 314 21.57 -28.23 -7.64
C ALA A 314 21.82 -29.38 -8.62
N ASP A 315 22.97 -29.38 -9.26
CA ASP A 315 23.51 -30.55 -9.95
C ASP A 315 24.46 -31.35 -9.03
N SER A 316 25.33 -32.14 -9.59
CA SER A 316 26.33 -32.91 -8.80
C SER A 316 27.37 -32.01 -8.13
N ASP A 317 27.59 -30.79 -8.61
CA ASP A 317 28.71 -29.95 -8.24
C ASP A 317 28.29 -28.69 -7.47
N HIS A 318 27.20 -28.03 -7.87
CA HIS A 318 26.77 -26.74 -7.33
C HIS A 318 25.28 -26.42 -7.57
N ALA A 319 24.82 -25.26 -7.08
CA ALA A 319 23.46 -24.78 -7.32
C ALA A 319 23.33 -24.24 -8.75
N VAL A 320 22.33 -24.72 -9.50
CA VAL A 320 22.01 -24.34 -10.89
C VAL A 320 20.70 -23.60 -11.02
N GLY A 321 19.97 -23.40 -9.93
CA GLY A 321 18.72 -22.63 -9.93
C GLY A 321 18.22 -22.31 -8.54
N LEU A 322 17.44 -21.22 -8.43
CA LEU A 322 16.69 -20.85 -7.24
C LEU A 322 15.28 -21.40 -7.40
N GLY A 323 14.97 -22.46 -6.67
CA GLY A 323 13.73 -23.24 -6.84
C GLY A 323 12.47 -22.37 -6.78
N GLY A 324 11.65 -22.44 -7.82
CA GLY A 324 10.38 -21.71 -7.96
C GLY A 324 10.49 -20.20 -8.16
N VAL A 325 11.69 -19.61 -8.24
CA VAL A 325 11.89 -18.18 -8.41
C VAL A 325 12.58 -17.83 -9.73
N MET A 326 13.83 -18.31 -9.93
CA MET A 326 14.59 -18.02 -11.15
C MET A 326 15.70 -19.03 -11.39
N GLY A 327 15.91 -19.46 -12.64
CA GLY A 327 16.99 -20.34 -13.03
C GLY A 327 18.37 -19.70 -12.87
N GLY A 328 19.41 -20.53 -12.84
CA GLY A 328 20.81 -20.10 -12.86
C GLY A 328 21.30 -19.82 -14.28
N LEU A 329 22.24 -18.90 -14.39
CA LEU A 329 22.81 -18.47 -15.68
C LEU A 329 23.66 -19.55 -16.35
N GLU A 330 24.36 -20.37 -15.58
CA GLU A 330 25.32 -21.34 -16.13
C GLU A 330 24.68 -22.45 -16.96
N THR A 331 23.46 -22.86 -16.61
CA THR A 331 22.70 -23.91 -17.30
C THR A 331 21.64 -23.37 -18.26
N GLU A 332 21.72 -22.08 -18.60
CA GLU A 332 20.83 -21.42 -19.55
C GLU A 332 20.83 -22.09 -20.93
N VAL A 333 19.62 -22.22 -21.51
CA VAL A 333 19.43 -22.63 -22.90
C VAL A 333 19.85 -21.50 -23.84
N THR A 334 20.78 -21.76 -24.72
CA THR A 334 21.34 -20.79 -25.68
C THR A 334 21.12 -21.27 -27.12
N GLY A 335 21.48 -20.45 -28.09
CA GLY A 335 21.42 -20.84 -29.52
C GLY A 335 22.26 -22.07 -29.90
N GLU A 336 23.22 -22.49 -29.06
CA GLU A 336 24.07 -23.64 -29.21
C GLU A 336 23.60 -24.92 -28.52
N THR A 337 22.54 -24.82 -27.69
CA THR A 337 21.99 -25.96 -26.94
C THR A 337 21.41 -27.03 -27.87
N VAL A 338 21.81 -28.27 -27.67
CA VAL A 338 21.39 -29.44 -28.47
C VAL A 338 20.44 -30.35 -27.71
N ASN A 339 20.63 -30.48 -26.41
CA ASN A 339 19.80 -31.35 -25.56
C ASN A 339 19.27 -30.50 -24.38
N VAL A 340 18.03 -30.78 -23.95
CA VAL A 340 17.36 -30.04 -22.89
C VAL A 340 16.76 -30.97 -21.85
N MET A 341 16.94 -30.63 -20.56
CA MET A 341 16.11 -31.16 -19.49
C MET A 341 14.99 -30.14 -19.25
N LEU A 342 13.74 -30.58 -19.42
CA LEU A 342 12.56 -29.76 -19.19
C LEU A 342 11.94 -30.11 -17.84
N GLU A 343 11.92 -29.16 -16.91
CA GLU A 343 11.45 -29.32 -15.53
C GLU A 343 10.00 -28.84 -15.37
N ALA A 344 9.23 -29.61 -14.58
CA ALA A 344 8.00 -29.15 -13.94
C ALA A 344 7.98 -29.62 -12.48
N ALA A 345 7.79 -28.68 -11.54
CA ALA A 345 7.86 -28.96 -10.11
C ALA A 345 6.71 -28.30 -9.34
N THR A 346 6.50 -28.75 -8.10
CA THR A 346 5.57 -28.12 -7.17
C THR A 346 6.29 -27.83 -5.85
N PHE A 347 6.46 -26.56 -5.55
CA PHE A 347 7.15 -26.06 -4.37
C PHE A 347 6.19 -25.52 -3.31
N ASN A 348 6.65 -25.49 -2.06
CA ASN A 348 5.92 -24.91 -0.93
C ASN A 348 5.76 -23.39 -1.09
N GLY A 349 4.54 -22.91 -1.32
CA GLY A 349 4.22 -21.52 -1.58
C GLY A 349 4.75 -20.54 -0.52
N PRO A 350 4.53 -20.76 0.79
CA PRO A 350 5.10 -19.93 1.84
C PRO A 350 6.64 -19.79 1.80
N SER A 351 7.36 -20.87 1.41
CA SER A 351 8.82 -20.83 1.27
C SER A 351 9.23 -19.95 0.08
N ILE A 352 8.57 -20.11 -1.07
CA ILE A 352 8.83 -19.31 -2.27
C ILE A 352 8.55 -17.83 -1.99
N ARG A 353 7.45 -17.51 -1.31
CA ARG A 353 7.11 -16.14 -0.93
C ARG A 353 8.19 -15.50 -0.04
N ARG A 354 8.69 -16.23 0.98
CA ARG A 354 9.78 -15.74 1.84
C ARG A 354 11.06 -15.50 1.06
N THR A 355 11.44 -16.43 0.19
CA THR A 355 12.62 -16.33 -0.68
C THR A 355 12.54 -15.12 -1.60
N SER A 356 11.42 -14.97 -2.33
CA SER A 356 11.15 -13.86 -3.23
C SER A 356 11.23 -12.50 -2.50
N LYS A 357 10.63 -12.40 -1.31
CA LYS A 357 10.66 -11.20 -0.48
C LYS A 357 12.07 -10.89 0.05
N ALA A 358 12.78 -11.89 0.54
CA ALA A 358 14.13 -11.71 1.11
C ALA A 358 15.15 -11.23 0.06
N LEU A 359 15.03 -11.71 -1.16
CA LEU A 359 15.91 -11.33 -2.26
C LEU A 359 15.41 -10.10 -3.07
N GLY A 360 14.21 -9.59 -2.77
CA GLY A 360 13.57 -8.55 -3.57
C GLY A 360 13.33 -8.97 -5.04
N LEU A 361 13.18 -10.27 -5.28
CA LEU A 361 13.09 -10.86 -6.61
C LEU A 361 11.73 -11.51 -6.82
N ARG A 362 10.85 -10.86 -7.56
CA ARG A 362 9.54 -11.39 -7.95
C ARG A 362 9.54 -11.76 -9.43
N SER A 363 9.09 -12.96 -9.75
CA SER A 363 8.92 -13.47 -11.11
C SER A 363 7.50 -13.99 -11.31
N GLU A 364 7.09 -14.21 -12.58
CA GLU A 364 5.81 -14.86 -12.91
C GLU A 364 5.70 -16.27 -12.32
N ALA A 365 6.82 -16.98 -12.23
CA ALA A 365 6.89 -18.29 -11.58
C ALA A 365 6.66 -18.17 -10.06
N SER A 366 7.39 -17.27 -9.37
CA SER A 366 7.23 -17.10 -7.92
C SER A 366 5.83 -16.65 -7.54
N GLY A 367 5.19 -15.80 -8.34
CA GLY A 367 3.81 -15.34 -8.13
C GLY A 367 2.76 -16.46 -8.22
N ARG A 368 3.02 -17.51 -9.03
CA ARG A 368 2.17 -18.71 -9.12
C ARG A 368 2.45 -19.70 -8.00
N PHE A 369 3.72 -19.99 -7.73
CA PHE A 369 4.08 -20.90 -6.65
C PHE A 369 3.65 -20.39 -5.27
N GLU A 370 3.73 -19.08 -5.00
CA GLU A 370 3.29 -18.52 -3.71
C GLU A 370 1.79 -18.69 -3.47
N ARG A 371 0.97 -18.74 -4.55
CA ARG A 371 -0.47 -19.00 -4.49
C ARG A 371 -0.82 -20.47 -4.54
N GLY A 372 0.16 -21.34 -4.85
CA GLY A 372 0.01 -22.77 -5.03
C GLY A 372 -0.05 -23.20 -6.51
N VAL A 373 0.46 -24.38 -6.78
CA VAL A 373 0.44 -25.03 -8.10
C VAL A 373 -0.04 -26.46 -7.93
N ASP A 374 -0.88 -26.93 -8.85
CA ASP A 374 -1.45 -28.27 -8.84
C ASP A 374 -0.37 -29.35 -9.07
N THR A 375 -0.17 -30.22 -8.10
CA THR A 375 0.81 -31.31 -8.19
C THR A 375 0.50 -32.34 -9.27
N VAL A 376 -0.76 -32.53 -9.65
CA VAL A 376 -1.19 -33.46 -10.71
C VAL A 376 -0.83 -32.90 -12.09
N LEU A 377 -0.71 -31.59 -12.22
CA LEU A 377 -0.50 -30.89 -13.48
C LEU A 377 0.91 -31.08 -14.06
N ASN A 378 1.94 -31.42 -13.26
CA ASN A 378 3.34 -31.49 -13.71
C ASN A 378 3.51 -32.33 -14.99
N HIS A 379 2.93 -33.55 -15.05
CA HIS A 379 2.98 -34.43 -16.23
C HIS A 379 2.28 -33.80 -17.44
N ASN A 380 1.08 -33.25 -17.23
CA ASN A 380 0.32 -32.62 -18.30
C ASN A 380 1.06 -31.40 -18.89
N ALA A 381 1.70 -30.61 -18.04
CA ALA A 381 2.49 -29.46 -18.48
C ALA A 381 3.73 -29.88 -19.28
N LEU A 382 4.48 -30.89 -18.80
CA LEU A 382 5.60 -31.45 -19.52
C LEU A 382 5.16 -31.98 -20.89
N ASN A 383 4.06 -32.74 -20.93
CA ASN A 383 3.51 -33.29 -22.18
C ASN A 383 3.05 -32.17 -23.12
N ARG A 384 2.39 -31.14 -22.58
CA ARG A 384 1.94 -29.99 -23.40
C ARG A 384 3.11 -29.24 -24.00
N ALA A 385 4.15 -28.96 -23.23
CA ALA A 385 5.34 -28.29 -23.72
C ALA A 385 6.04 -29.10 -24.83
N VAL A 386 6.18 -30.37 -24.60
CA VAL A 386 6.77 -31.28 -25.60
C VAL A 386 5.90 -31.33 -26.88
N HIS A 387 4.58 -31.49 -26.74
CA HIS A 387 3.66 -31.47 -27.87
C HIS A 387 3.84 -30.21 -28.75
N LEU A 388 3.97 -29.04 -28.11
CA LEU A 388 4.19 -27.79 -28.83
C LEU A 388 5.55 -27.76 -29.56
N LEU A 389 6.61 -28.23 -28.92
CA LEU A 389 7.95 -28.31 -29.54
C LEU A 389 7.99 -29.32 -30.69
N GLU A 390 7.30 -30.49 -30.58
CA GLU A 390 7.13 -31.47 -31.65
C GLU A 390 6.34 -30.94 -32.83
N GLN A 391 5.29 -30.15 -32.60
CA GLN A 391 4.54 -29.48 -33.66
C GLN A 391 5.43 -28.49 -34.47
N MET A 392 6.39 -27.86 -33.80
CA MET A 392 7.38 -27.00 -34.46
C MET A 392 8.49 -27.78 -35.17
N GLY A 393 8.56 -29.14 -34.99
CA GLY A 393 9.68 -29.97 -35.46
C GLY A 393 11.00 -29.56 -34.78
N ALA A 394 10.93 -29.08 -33.55
CA ALA A 394 12.06 -28.52 -32.85
C ALA A 394 12.81 -29.48 -31.93
N CYS A 395 12.25 -30.69 -31.66
CA CYS A 395 12.88 -31.68 -30.78
C CYS A 395 12.57 -33.12 -31.16
N GLU A 396 13.36 -34.04 -30.57
CA GLU A 396 13.06 -35.47 -30.44
C GLU A 396 12.88 -35.77 -28.95
N THR A 397 11.73 -36.42 -28.61
CA THR A 397 11.38 -36.69 -27.23
C THR A 397 11.89 -38.04 -26.79
N VAL A 398 12.69 -38.08 -25.73
CA VAL A 398 13.13 -39.34 -25.09
C VAL A 398 11.96 -39.95 -24.33
N CYS A 399 11.84 -41.30 -24.39
CA CYS A 399 10.75 -42.06 -23.77
C CYS A 399 10.74 -41.89 -22.24
N GLY A 400 9.59 -41.56 -21.67
CA GLY A 400 9.33 -41.53 -20.25
C GLY A 400 9.60 -40.15 -19.59
N ILE A 401 9.17 -40.06 -18.33
CA ILE A 401 9.41 -38.94 -17.40
C ILE A 401 10.21 -39.50 -16.23
N VAL A 402 11.21 -38.77 -15.77
CA VAL A 402 11.90 -39.05 -14.51
C VAL A 402 11.31 -38.13 -13.46
N GLU A 403 10.85 -38.71 -12.35
CA GLU A 403 10.23 -37.94 -11.28
C GLU A 403 10.61 -38.48 -9.91
N ASP A 404 10.56 -37.57 -8.92
CA ASP A 404 10.49 -37.87 -7.50
C ASP A 404 9.21 -37.24 -6.93
N TYR A 405 8.29 -38.08 -6.41
CA TYR A 405 7.01 -37.68 -5.82
C TYR A 405 6.92 -38.32 -4.44
N PRO A 406 7.54 -37.68 -3.41
CA PRO A 406 7.70 -38.29 -2.09
C PRO A 406 6.39 -38.63 -1.39
N GLU A 407 5.35 -37.82 -1.56
CA GLU A 407 4.06 -38.02 -0.93
C GLU A 407 2.93 -37.57 -1.86
N GLU A 408 2.05 -38.48 -2.23
CA GLU A 408 0.93 -38.22 -3.13
C GLU A 408 -0.13 -37.34 -2.41
N VAL A 409 -0.43 -36.20 -2.99
CA VAL A 409 -1.48 -35.30 -2.51
C VAL A 409 -2.84 -35.85 -2.87
N LYS A 410 -3.68 -36.08 -1.86
CA LYS A 410 -5.04 -36.60 -2.06
C LYS A 410 -6.04 -35.43 -2.13
N PRO A 411 -7.07 -35.55 -3.01
CA PRO A 411 -8.14 -34.56 -3.06
C PRO A 411 -8.86 -34.40 -1.71
N ALA A 412 -9.24 -33.20 -1.35
CA ALA A 412 -10.08 -32.97 -0.17
C ALA A 412 -11.50 -33.52 -0.43
N VAL A 413 -12.05 -34.26 0.53
CA VAL A 413 -13.43 -34.77 0.50
C VAL A 413 -14.21 -34.17 1.65
N ILE A 414 -15.21 -33.34 1.33
CA ILE A 414 -15.98 -32.54 2.29
C ILE A 414 -17.43 -33.06 2.32
N ARG A 415 -17.96 -33.24 3.51
CA ARG A 415 -19.36 -33.69 3.72
C ARG A 415 -20.15 -32.57 4.39
N VAL A 416 -21.20 -32.10 3.73
CA VAL A 416 -22.02 -30.97 4.19
C VAL A 416 -23.50 -31.19 3.84
N THR A 417 -24.41 -30.69 4.64
CA THR A 417 -25.83 -30.74 4.33
C THR A 417 -26.30 -29.45 3.63
N PRO A 418 -27.31 -29.54 2.73
CA PRO A 418 -27.89 -28.33 2.13
C PRO A 418 -28.40 -27.32 3.17
N GLN A 419 -28.93 -27.77 4.30
CA GLN A 419 -29.37 -26.91 5.38
C GLN A 419 -28.21 -26.11 6.01
N ALA A 420 -27.04 -26.74 6.20
CA ALA A 420 -25.87 -26.05 6.75
C ALA A 420 -25.38 -24.97 5.80
N ILE A 421 -25.39 -25.24 4.49
CA ILE A 421 -25.04 -24.25 3.45
C ILE A 421 -26.04 -23.11 3.46
N ASN A 422 -27.35 -23.39 3.39
CA ASN A 422 -28.41 -22.38 3.40
C ASN A 422 -28.37 -21.52 4.66
N SER A 423 -28.16 -22.13 5.82
CA SER A 423 -28.03 -21.39 7.08
C SER A 423 -26.81 -20.44 7.10
N ARG A 424 -25.72 -20.81 6.44
CA ARG A 424 -24.50 -19.97 6.34
C ARG A 424 -24.70 -18.84 5.34
N ILE A 425 -25.31 -19.11 4.18
CA ILE A 425 -25.54 -18.09 3.14
C ILE A 425 -26.71 -17.16 3.51
N GLY A 426 -27.70 -17.68 4.24
CA GLY A 426 -28.91 -16.94 4.61
C GLY A 426 -30.01 -16.97 3.56
N VAL A 427 -29.91 -17.90 2.58
CA VAL A 427 -30.88 -18.06 1.48
C VAL A 427 -31.18 -19.55 1.26
N GLU A 428 -32.44 -19.88 0.90
CA GLU A 428 -32.83 -21.25 0.56
C GLU A 428 -32.50 -21.55 -0.90
N ILE A 429 -31.45 -22.35 -1.12
CA ILE A 429 -31.04 -22.88 -2.41
C ILE A 429 -31.36 -24.38 -2.44
N ALA A 430 -31.99 -24.85 -3.54
CA ALA A 430 -32.33 -26.27 -3.68
C ALA A 430 -31.07 -27.14 -3.81
N ALA A 431 -31.10 -28.35 -3.23
CA ALA A 431 -29.97 -29.28 -3.28
C ALA A 431 -29.56 -29.63 -4.70
N GLU A 432 -30.52 -29.73 -5.62
CA GLU A 432 -30.28 -30.01 -7.05
C GLU A 432 -29.49 -28.87 -7.72
N GLU A 433 -29.80 -27.60 -7.38
CA GLU A 433 -29.06 -26.45 -7.87
C GLU A 433 -27.62 -26.42 -7.32
N MET A 434 -27.43 -26.73 -6.03
CA MET A 434 -26.08 -26.87 -5.43
C MET A 434 -25.24 -27.91 -6.16
N VAL A 435 -25.83 -29.06 -6.47
CA VAL A 435 -25.18 -30.12 -7.23
C VAL A 435 -24.82 -29.69 -8.64
N ASP A 436 -25.71 -28.95 -9.32
CA ASP A 436 -25.48 -28.45 -10.67
C ASP A 436 -24.33 -27.42 -10.70
N ILE A 437 -24.33 -26.48 -9.76
CA ILE A 437 -23.26 -25.47 -9.59
C ILE A 437 -21.91 -26.16 -9.40
N LEU A 438 -21.82 -27.07 -8.44
CA LEU A 438 -20.55 -27.75 -8.13
C LEU A 438 -20.05 -28.59 -9.31
N LYS A 439 -20.94 -29.26 -10.05
CA LYS A 439 -20.57 -30.00 -11.26
C LYS A 439 -20.10 -29.11 -12.38
N LYS A 440 -20.69 -27.92 -12.59
CA LYS A 440 -20.20 -26.93 -13.55
C LYS A 440 -18.80 -26.44 -13.23
N LEU A 441 -18.47 -26.36 -11.94
CA LEU A 441 -17.12 -26.05 -11.44
C LEU A 441 -16.19 -27.28 -11.41
N GLN A 442 -16.62 -28.42 -11.96
CA GLN A 442 -15.87 -29.68 -12.07
C GLN A 442 -15.53 -30.34 -10.73
N PHE A 443 -16.30 -30.07 -9.66
CA PHE A 443 -16.21 -30.86 -8.43
C PHE A 443 -16.83 -32.24 -8.61
N GLY A 444 -16.26 -33.26 -7.97
CA GLY A 444 -16.92 -34.54 -7.78
C GLY A 444 -18.03 -34.41 -6.74
N VAL A 445 -19.29 -34.73 -7.09
CA VAL A 445 -20.43 -34.54 -6.17
C VAL A 445 -21.32 -35.73 -6.12
N GLU A 446 -21.58 -36.23 -4.91
CA GLU A 446 -22.59 -37.26 -4.60
C GLU A 446 -23.59 -36.69 -3.59
N TYR A 447 -24.88 -36.76 -3.92
CA TYR A 447 -25.96 -36.38 -2.99
C TYR A 447 -26.77 -37.59 -2.58
N SER A 448 -26.67 -38.00 -1.33
CA SER A 448 -27.34 -39.15 -0.80
C SER A 448 -27.71 -38.99 0.68
N GLY A 449 -28.90 -39.42 1.08
CA GLY A 449 -29.34 -39.37 2.48
C GLY A 449 -29.36 -37.94 3.08
N GLY A 450 -29.57 -36.90 2.26
CA GLY A 450 -29.61 -35.51 2.72
C GLY A 450 -28.21 -34.89 2.94
N VAL A 451 -27.14 -35.56 2.49
CA VAL A 451 -25.75 -35.08 2.61
C VAL A 451 -25.11 -34.99 1.24
N LEU A 452 -24.46 -33.88 0.98
CA LEU A 452 -23.54 -33.68 -0.15
C LEU A 452 -22.15 -34.19 0.26
N THR A 453 -21.60 -35.09 -0.52
CA THR A 453 -20.19 -35.51 -0.43
C THR A 453 -19.48 -34.90 -1.64
N VAL A 454 -18.63 -33.91 -1.38
CA VAL A 454 -17.96 -33.07 -2.40
C VAL A 454 -16.48 -33.38 -2.42
N THR A 455 -15.96 -33.79 -3.58
CA THR A 455 -14.53 -34.02 -3.81
C THR A 455 -13.98 -32.84 -4.58
N ALA A 456 -13.06 -32.09 -3.97
CA ALA A 456 -12.41 -30.96 -4.61
C ALA A 456 -11.48 -31.42 -5.75
N PRO A 457 -11.47 -30.75 -6.92
CA PRO A 457 -10.48 -31.07 -7.95
C PRO A 457 -9.08 -30.62 -7.49
N SER A 458 -8.04 -31.26 -8.04
CA SER A 458 -6.64 -31.06 -7.58
C SER A 458 -6.13 -29.61 -7.68
N TRP A 459 -6.66 -28.83 -8.62
CA TRP A 459 -6.30 -27.40 -8.78
C TRP A 459 -6.98 -26.46 -7.78
N ARG A 460 -7.98 -26.94 -7.00
CA ARG A 460 -8.68 -26.18 -5.96
C ARG A 460 -8.15 -26.55 -4.56
N TYR A 461 -6.89 -26.24 -4.33
CA TYR A 461 -6.21 -26.48 -3.04
C TYR A 461 -6.66 -25.49 -1.94
N ASP A 462 -7.41 -24.46 -2.28
CA ASP A 462 -8.08 -23.54 -1.36
C ASP A 462 -9.29 -24.17 -0.67
N ILE A 463 -9.86 -25.21 -1.24
CA ILE A 463 -11.06 -25.89 -0.73
C ILE A 463 -10.67 -26.92 0.33
N SER A 464 -11.00 -26.65 1.59
CA SER A 464 -10.62 -27.48 2.74
C SER A 464 -11.77 -27.79 3.71
N CYS A 465 -12.83 -27.00 3.71
CA CYS A 465 -13.94 -27.10 4.64
C CYS A 465 -15.31 -26.82 3.99
N ASP A 466 -16.37 -26.96 4.78
CA ASP A 466 -17.75 -26.76 4.34
C ASP A 466 -18.09 -25.27 4.07
N ALA A 467 -17.33 -24.34 4.68
CA ALA A 467 -17.45 -22.92 4.38
C ALA A 467 -17.02 -22.61 2.94
N ASP A 468 -15.91 -23.23 2.48
CA ASP A 468 -15.40 -23.04 1.13
C ASP A 468 -16.42 -23.56 0.09
N ILE A 469 -17.10 -24.71 0.37
CA ILE A 469 -18.20 -25.20 -0.48
C ILE A 469 -19.39 -24.22 -0.50
N SER A 470 -19.70 -23.61 0.64
CA SER A 470 -20.77 -22.61 0.71
C SER A 470 -20.44 -21.35 -0.12
N GLU A 471 -19.16 -20.92 -0.13
CA GLU A 471 -18.67 -19.82 -0.97
C GLU A 471 -18.86 -20.12 -2.45
N GLU A 472 -18.44 -21.30 -2.91
CA GLU A 472 -18.60 -21.70 -4.31
C GLU A 472 -20.06 -21.69 -4.77
N ILE A 473 -20.96 -22.15 -3.92
CA ILE A 473 -22.40 -22.14 -4.22
C ILE A 473 -22.94 -20.70 -4.21
N ALA A 474 -22.59 -19.88 -3.21
CA ALA A 474 -23.06 -18.51 -3.08
C ALA A 474 -22.63 -17.64 -4.27
N ARG A 475 -21.34 -17.67 -4.66
CA ARG A 475 -20.82 -16.87 -5.76
C ARG A 475 -21.46 -17.23 -7.11
N MET A 476 -21.69 -18.53 -7.37
CA MET A 476 -22.31 -18.99 -8.61
C MET A 476 -23.84 -18.84 -8.62
N HIS A 477 -24.50 -18.91 -7.45
CA HIS A 477 -25.91 -18.57 -7.31
C HIS A 477 -26.16 -17.10 -7.59
N SER A 478 -25.23 -16.24 -7.32
CA SER A 478 -25.16 -14.77 -7.37
C SER A 478 -25.57 -14.11 -6.05
N TYR A 479 -24.64 -13.30 -5.53
CA TYR A 479 -24.88 -12.47 -4.35
C TYR A 479 -26.03 -11.44 -4.56
N ASP A 480 -26.30 -11.05 -5.81
CA ASP A 480 -27.41 -10.14 -6.15
C ASP A 480 -28.79 -10.71 -5.84
N LYS A 481 -28.90 -12.05 -5.69
CA LYS A 481 -30.16 -12.72 -5.33
C LYS A 481 -30.38 -12.83 -3.82
N ILE A 482 -29.35 -12.46 -3.02
CA ILE A 482 -29.44 -12.50 -1.57
C ILE A 482 -30.09 -11.20 -1.09
N GLU A 483 -31.28 -11.30 -0.49
CA GLU A 483 -31.99 -10.14 0.02
C GLU A 483 -31.30 -9.58 1.27
N SER A 484 -31.21 -8.26 1.35
CA SER A 484 -30.69 -7.59 2.52
C SER A 484 -31.72 -7.59 3.65
N HIS A 485 -31.34 -8.09 4.81
CA HIS A 485 -32.15 -8.08 6.00
C HIS A 485 -31.53 -7.24 7.11
N ASN A 486 -32.34 -6.53 7.85
CA ASN A 486 -31.88 -5.91 9.09
C ASN A 486 -31.62 -7.02 10.13
N PRO A 487 -30.53 -6.93 10.91
CA PRO A 487 -30.29 -7.90 11.97
C PRO A 487 -31.42 -7.82 13.01
N ASP A 488 -31.97 -8.96 13.37
CA ASP A 488 -32.95 -9.08 14.47
C ASP A 488 -32.18 -9.21 15.79
N LEU A 489 -31.80 -8.07 16.35
CA LEU A 489 -31.01 -7.97 17.58
C LEU A 489 -31.82 -7.19 18.64
N PRO A 490 -31.68 -7.54 19.92
CA PRO A 490 -32.21 -6.71 20.98
C PRO A 490 -31.59 -5.33 20.94
N LEU A 491 -32.44 -4.29 21.03
CA LEU A 491 -31.96 -2.92 21.12
C LEU A 491 -31.23 -2.75 22.46
N VAL A 492 -29.92 -2.57 22.40
CA VAL A 492 -29.06 -2.21 23.53
C VAL A 492 -28.60 -0.78 23.36
N GLN A 493 -28.59 -0.02 24.47
CA GLN A 493 -28.03 1.32 24.44
C GLN A 493 -26.52 1.23 24.21
N GLY A 494 -26.07 1.79 23.11
CA GLY A 494 -24.64 1.97 22.86
C GLY A 494 -24.03 2.90 23.94
N ARG A 495 -22.82 2.60 24.36
CA ARG A 495 -22.01 3.48 25.22
C ARG A 495 -20.66 3.66 24.56
N GLN A 496 -20.25 4.91 24.45
CA GLN A 496 -18.86 5.23 24.09
C GLN A 496 -17.94 4.90 25.28
N ALA A 497 -16.65 4.76 25.02
CA ALA A 497 -15.69 4.68 26.09
C ALA A 497 -15.55 6.06 26.76
N VAL A 498 -15.31 6.08 28.08
CA VAL A 498 -15.21 7.35 28.84
C VAL A 498 -14.12 8.26 28.26
N ILE A 499 -13.05 7.69 27.72
CA ILE A 499 -11.99 8.47 27.06
C ILE A 499 -12.51 9.20 25.84
N ASP A 500 -13.38 8.58 25.04
CA ASP A 500 -13.92 9.19 23.83
C ASP A 500 -14.86 10.35 24.19
N ASP A 501 -15.72 10.16 25.20
CA ASP A 501 -16.63 11.21 25.72
C ASP A 501 -15.82 12.43 26.21
N VAL A 502 -14.73 12.20 26.96
CA VAL A 502 -13.89 13.30 27.48
C VAL A 502 -13.07 13.96 26.36
N CYS A 503 -12.58 13.20 25.38
CA CYS A 503 -11.91 13.77 24.23
C CYS A 503 -12.85 14.70 23.44
N GLU A 504 -14.09 14.27 23.20
CA GLU A 504 -15.11 15.08 22.52
C GLU A 504 -15.41 16.38 23.31
N GLU A 505 -15.52 16.31 24.65
CA GLU A 505 -15.66 17.52 25.48
C GLU A 505 -14.46 18.47 25.40
N ILE A 506 -13.24 17.93 25.33
CA ILE A 506 -12.00 18.73 25.14
C ILE A 506 -12.03 19.41 23.78
N GLU A 507 -12.38 18.68 22.72
CA GLU A 507 -12.49 19.19 21.35
C GLU A 507 -13.53 20.29 21.25
N ASP A 508 -14.75 20.04 21.74
CA ASP A 508 -15.84 21.02 21.76
C ASP A 508 -15.47 22.30 22.51
N TYR A 509 -14.81 22.17 23.65
CA TYR A 509 -14.36 23.33 24.42
C TYR A 509 -13.31 24.14 23.64
N LEU A 510 -12.29 23.49 23.06
CA LEU A 510 -11.22 24.18 22.34
C LEU A 510 -11.71 24.84 21.05
N VAL A 511 -12.65 24.20 20.36
CA VAL A 511 -13.35 24.81 19.21
C VAL A 511 -14.15 26.05 19.66
N ALA A 512 -14.88 25.96 20.77
CA ALA A 512 -15.60 27.10 21.35
C ALA A 512 -14.66 28.23 21.82
N ALA A 513 -13.43 27.89 22.27
CA ALA A 513 -12.37 28.84 22.59
C ALA A 513 -11.69 29.46 21.35
N GLY A 514 -12.10 29.05 20.13
CA GLY A 514 -11.65 29.60 18.85
C GLY A 514 -10.40 28.93 18.27
N LEU A 515 -10.08 27.70 18.67
CA LEU A 515 -9.04 26.91 18.06
C LEU A 515 -9.63 26.03 16.95
N ASN A 516 -8.81 25.65 15.97
CA ASN A 516 -9.16 24.71 14.93
C ASN A 516 -8.46 23.39 15.19
N GLU A 517 -9.20 22.29 15.08
CA GLU A 517 -8.62 20.96 15.11
C GLU A 517 -7.79 20.70 13.85
N VAL A 518 -6.66 20.03 14.02
CA VAL A 518 -5.78 19.59 12.94
C VAL A 518 -5.37 18.13 13.17
N MET A 519 -5.00 17.45 12.10
CA MET A 519 -4.47 16.09 12.14
C MET A 519 -3.07 16.07 11.51
N THR A 520 -2.08 15.70 12.31
CA THR A 520 -0.69 15.62 11.86
C THR A 520 -0.25 14.16 11.76
N TYR A 521 0.79 13.89 10.96
CA TYR A 521 1.31 12.54 10.82
C TYR A 521 1.91 12.02 12.13
N SER A 522 1.71 10.73 12.39
CA SER A 522 2.36 10.02 13.50
C SER A 522 3.86 9.79 13.26
N PHE A 523 4.35 10.10 12.08
CA PHE A 523 5.75 9.96 11.68
C PHE A 523 6.40 11.33 11.54
N ILE A 524 7.63 11.46 12.02
CA ILE A 524 8.38 12.72 12.00
C ILE A 524 9.81 12.50 11.48
N ASN A 525 10.45 13.60 11.09
CA ASN A 525 11.87 13.63 10.80
C ASN A 525 12.68 13.56 12.11
N PRO A 526 13.68 12.68 12.26
CA PRO A 526 14.54 12.61 13.45
C PRO A 526 15.21 13.94 13.79
N ASN A 527 15.53 14.79 12.80
CA ASN A 527 16.10 16.13 13.02
C ASN A 527 15.15 17.09 13.74
N SER A 528 13.87 16.73 13.87
CA SER A 528 12.89 17.52 14.63
C SER A 528 13.25 17.63 16.11
N PHE A 529 13.92 16.63 16.67
CA PHE A 529 14.39 16.67 18.04
C PHE A 529 15.45 17.75 18.27
N ASP A 530 16.36 17.95 17.31
CA ASP A 530 17.35 19.04 17.33
C ASP A 530 16.69 20.39 17.17
N LYS A 531 15.69 20.50 16.26
CA LYS A 531 14.94 21.75 16.07
C LYS A 531 14.24 22.22 17.33
N ILE A 532 13.69 21.30 18.16
CA ILE A 532 13.07 21.63 19.45
C ILE A 532 14.06 21.60 20.63
N LEU A 533 15.37 21.56 20.37
CA LEU A 533 16.46 21.64 21.35
C LEU A 533 16.42 20.55 22.43
N LEU A 534 15.95 19.34 22.13
CA LEU A 534 16.07 18.23 23.07
C LEU A 534 17.53 17.85 23.30
N ASP A 535 17.92 17.63 24.54
CA ASP A 535 19.24 17.14 24.87
C ASP A 535 19.48 15.72 24.28
N GLU A 536 20.74 15.38 24.00
CA GLU A 536 21.11 14.05 23.48
C GLU A 536 20.65 12.90 24.41
N ALA A 537 20.61 13.14 25.70
CA ALA A 537 20.18 12.18 26.72
C ALA A 537 18.66 12.17 26.94
N ASP A 538 17.87 13.00 26.27
CA ASP A 538 16.43 13.05 26.45
C ASP A 538 15.79 11.75 25.94
N SER A 539 14.97 11.10 26.77
CA SER A 539 14.33 9.83 26.46
C SER A 539 13.43 9.89 25.23
N ARG A 540 12.89 11.04 24.87
CA ARG A 540 12.06 11.26 23.68
C ARG A 540 12.82 11.10 22.36
N ARG A 541 14.17 11.17 22.37
CA ARG A 541 15.01 10.84 21.21
C ARG A 541 15.07 9.34 20.90
N GLY A 542 14.73 8.49 21.86
CA GLY A 542 14.58 7.06 21.65
C GLY A 542 13.34 6.70 20.84
N ALA A 543 13.20 7.25 19.65
CA ALA A 543 12.06 7.01 18.79
C ALA A 543 12.18 5.72 17.97
N ILE A 544 11.05 5.12 17.62
CA ILE A 544 10.96 3.90 16.81
C ILE A 544 11.21 4.25 15.35
N GLU A 545 12.22 3.62 14.74
CA GLU A 545 12.52 3.76 13.31
C GLU A 545 11.61 2.86 12.46
N LEU A 546 11.09 3.40 11.34
CA LEU A 546 10.34 2.63 10.36
C LEU A 546 11.31 1.85 9.46
N MET A 547 10.99 0.58 9.15
CA MET A 547 11.80 -0.24 8.26
C MET A 547 11.83 0.27 6.82
N ASN A 548 10.71 0.82 6.35
CA ASN A 548 10.51 1.28 4.97
C ASN A 548 9.78 2.63 4.96
N PRO A 549 10.42 3.72 5.44
CA PRO A 549 9.79 5.03 5.47
C PRO A 549 9.51 5.54 4.04
N LEU A 550 8.43 6.32 3.89
CA LEU A 550 8.09 6.96 2.61
C LEU A 550 9.16 7.98 2.17
N SER A 551 9.79 8.64 3.12
CA SER A 551 10.90 9.58 2.93
C SER A 551 11.62 9.82 4.26
N ASP A 552 12.77 10.53 4.22
CA ASP A 552 13.50 10.93 5.43
C ASP A 552 12.67 11.85 6.35
N GLU A 553 11.67 12.55 5.81
CA GLU A 553 10.74 13.39 6.57
C GLU A 553 9.81 12.59 7.50
N PHE A 554 9.62 11.30 7.25
CA PHE A 554 8.70 10.43 7.98
C PHE A 554 9.40 9.15 8.47
N LYS A 555 10.60 9.29 9.03
CA LYS A 555 11.48 8.16 9.33
C LYS A 555 11.23 7.52 10.70
N VAL A 556 10.75 8.28 11.68
CA VAL A 556 10.54 7.80 13.04
C VAL A 556 9.13 8.09 13.54
N MET A 557 8.64 7.25 14.45
CA MET A 557 7.36 7.52 15.14
C MET A 557 7.53 8.66 16.14
N ARG A 558 6.53 9.56 16.22
CA ARG A 558 6.55 10.71 17.12
C ARG A 558 6.53 10.31 18.59
N THR A 559 7.40 10.89 19.38
CA THR A 559 7.42 10.81 20.85
C THR A 559 6.94 12.11 21.52
N SER A 560 6.62 13.13 20.73
CA SER A 560 5.99 14.40 21.09
C SER A 560 5.14 14.87 19.92
N MET A 561 4.03 15.54 20.21
CA MET A 561 3.14 16.12 19.19
C MET A 561 3.71 17.42 18.61
N LEU A 562 4.57 18.10 19.36
CA LEU A 562 5.03 19.46 19.07
C LEU A 562 5.63 19.62 17.65
N PRO A 563 6.52 18.75 17.14
CA PRO A 563 7.08 18.91 15.79
C PRO A 563 6.04 19.01 14.67
N GLY A 564 5.03 18.12 14.69
CA GLY A 564 3.93 18.15 13.71
C GLY A 564 3.11 19.42 13.77
N MET A 565 2.76 19.84 14.99
CA MET A 565 2.00 21.05 15.25
C MET A 565 2.74 22.34 14.81
N LEU A 566 4.04 22.41 15.09
CA LEU A 566 4.87 23.55 14.65
C LEU A 566 4.98 23.61 13.11
N ASN A 567 5.17 22.48 12.45
CA ASN A 567 5.16 22.42 10.98
C ASN A 567 3.82 22.90 10.39
N THR A 568 2.70 22.54 11.02
CA THR A 568 1.38 23.01 10.61
C THR A 568 1.23 24.52 10.80
N ALA A 569 1.75 25.06 11.90
CA ALA A 569 1.76 26.50 12.12
C ALA A 569 2.61 27.24 11.07
N VAL A 570 3.81 26.75 10.76
CA VAL A 570 4.67 27.29 9.68
C VAL A 570 3.96 27.25 8.33
N TYR A 571 3.33 26.13 8.01
CA TYR A 571 2.59 25.96 6.74
C TYR A 571 1.50 27.03 6.57
N ASN A 572 0.77 27.34 7.65
CA ASN A 572 -0.28 28.36 7.63
C ASN A 572 0.30 29.77 7.58
N GLN A 573 1.32 30.09 8.37
CA GLN A 573 1.97 31.41 8.31
C GLN A 573 2.60 31.69 6.94
N ALA A 574 3.20 30.68 6.30
CA ALA A 574 3.73 30.81 4.94
C ALA A 574 2.65 31.13 3.89
N ARG A 575 1.37 30.86 4.22
CA ARG A 575 0.20 31.21 3.41
C ARG A 575 -0.52 32.48 3.90
N GLN A 576 0.20 33.31 4.67
CA GLN A 576 -0.28 34.60 5.14
C GLN A 576 -1.42 34.51 6.17
N ALA A 577 -1.56 33.41 6.90
CA ALA A 577 -2.44 33.36 8.04
C ALA A 577 -1.87 34.27 9.16
N GLU A 578 -2.56 35.33 9.51
CA GLU A 578 -2.14 36.30 10.55
C GLU A 578 -2.34 35.76 11.97
N SER A 579 -3.28 34.85 12.14
CA SER A 579 -3.61 34.15 13.39
C SER A 579 -3.71 32.67 13.15
N VAL A 580 -2.91 31.89 13.85
CA VAL A 580 -2.93 30.41 13.81
C VAL A 580 -3.23 29.91 15.21
N LYS A 581 -4.41 29.31 15.39
CA LYS A 581 -4.86 28.73 16.65
C LYS A 581 -5.33 27.32 16.35
N ILE A 582 -4.51 26.34 16.69
CA ILE A 582 -4.71 24.95 16.32
C ILE A 582 -4.50 24.02 17.52
N PHE A 583 -5.20 22.89 17.52
CA PHE A 583 -5.01 21.82 18.49
C PHE A 583 -5.15 20.45 17.82
N GLU A 584 -4.63 19.41 18.47
CA GLU A 584 -4.78 18.02 18.10
C GLU A 584 -4.75 17.16 19.36
N ILE A 585 -5.68 16.20 19.47
CA ILE A 585 -5.57 15.08 20.39
C ILE A 585 -5.03 13.90 19.58
N GLY A 586 -3.83 13.45 19.91
CA GLY A 586 -3.16 12.39 19.17
C GLY A 586 -2.30 11.50 20.05
N LYS A 587 -1.86 10.36 19.50
CA LYS A 587 -1.00 9.44 20.22
C LYS A 587 0.47 9.73 19.98
N VAL A 588 1.28 9.60 21.03
CA VAL A 588 2.74 9.51 20.99
C VAL A 588 3.16 8.08 21.31
N PHE A 589 4.30 7.64 20.78
CA PHE A 589 4.75 6.24 20.83
C PHE A 589 6.05 6.15 21.59
N LEU A 590 6.00 5.59 22.81
CA LEU A 590 7.12 5.54 23.74
C LEU A 590 7.62 4.11 23.87
N PRO A 591 8.78 3.76 23.25
CA PRO A 591 9.33 2.41 23.39
C PRO A 591 9.90 2.19 24.77
N LYS A 592 9.65 1.02 25.38
CA LYS A 592 10.27 0.62 26.64
C LYS A 592 11.74 0.24 26.48
N ALA A 593 12.10 -0.27 25.30
CA ALA A 593 13.47 -0.58 24.91
C ALA A 593 13.63 -0.59 23.39
N LEU A 594 14.82 -0.30 22.89
CA LEU A 594 15.19 -0.44 21.48
C LEU A 594 16.36 -1.45 21.36
N PRO A 595 16.36 -2.37 20.37
CA PRO A 595 15.26 -2.63 19.41
C PRO A 595 14.00 -3.15 20.10
N LEU A 596 12.83 -2.92 19.49
CA LEU A 596 11.54 -3.31 20.05
C LEU A 596 11.48 -4.83 20.33
N LYS A 597 11.04 -5.21 21.54
CA LYS A 597 10.71 -6.58 21.92
C LYS A 597 9.23 -6.77 22.25
N GLU A 598 8.53 -5.69 22.46
CA GLU A 598 7.10 -5.61 22.75
C GLU A 598 6.54 -4.31 22.14
N LEU A 599 5.21 -4.18 22.06
CA LEU A 599 4.56 -2.98 21.57
C LEU A 599 4.94 -1.77 22.44
N PRO A 600 5.10 -0.58 21.83
CA PRO A 600 5.37 0.64 22.59
C PRO A 600 4.17 1.04 23.44
N GLU A 601 4.39 1.89 24.44
CA GLU A 601 3.32 2.59 25.11
C GLU A 601 2.76 3.67 24.17
N GLU A 602 1.45 3.66 23.96
CA GLU A 602 0.71 4.66 23.18
C GLU A 602 -0.02 5.60 24.15
N LYS A 603 0.49 6.81 24.29
CA LYS A 603 -0.14 7.83 25.15
C LYS A 603 -0.96 8.82 24.32
N ALA A 604 -2.18 9.08 24.74
CA ALA A 604 -2.97 10.18 24.22
C ALA A 604 -2.47 11.52 24.81
N VAL A 605 -2.20 12.47 23.93
CA VAL A 605 -1.68 13.81 24.27
C VAL A 605 -2.50 14.86 23.54
N LEU A 606 -3.00 15.84 24.29
CA LEU A 606 -3.51 17.07 23.73
C LEU A 606 -2.33 18.02 23.48
N CYS A 607 -2.19 18.49 22.24
CA CYS A 607 -1.24 19.55 21.90
C CYS A 607 -1.96 20.72 21.25
N ALA A 608 -1.59 21.94 21.63
CA ALA A 608 -2.14 23.16 21.02
C ALA A 608 -1.03 24.16 20.70
N VAL A 609 -1.25 24.94 19.66
CA VAL A 609 -0.36 26.04 19.23
C VAL A 609 -1.19 27.28 18.96
N LEU A 610 -0.83 28.38 19.59
CA LEU A 610 -1.33 29.72 19.30
C LEU A 610 -0.18 30.55 18.72
N ALA A 611 -0.34 31.11 17.53
CA ALA A 611 0.71 31.90 16.88
C ALA A 611 0.15 33.12 16.15
N GLY A 612 0.86 34.20 16.22
CA GLY A 612 0.51 35.46 15.56
C GLY A 612 -0.52 36.28 16.36
N ARG A 613 -1.50 36.82 15.67
CA ARG A 613 -2.47 37.77 16.29
C ARG A 613 -3.46 37.06 17.20
N ARG A 614 -3.83 37.78 18.30
CA ARG A 614 -4.88 37.33 19.24
C ARG A 614 -6.25 37.28 18.58
N SER A 615 -6.58 38.25 17.74
CA SER A 615 -7.84 38.33 16.99
C SER A 615 -7.62 38.75 15.54
N SER A 616 -8.60 38.45 14.68
CA SER A 616 -8.60 38.91 13.29
C SER A 616 -8.53 40.43 13.21
N LEU A 617 -7.88 40.99 12.18
CA LEU A 617 -7.77 42.40 11.95
C LEU A 617 -9.15 43.05 11.77
N ASN A 618 -9.56 43.85 12.71
CA ASN A 618 -10.78 44.67 12.63
C ASN A 618 -10.55 46.05 13.26
N TRP A 619 -11.56 46.91 13.21
CA TRP A 619 -11.45 48.29 13.64
C TRP A 619 -11.70 48.50 15.15
N THR A 620 -12.17 47.48 15.87
CA THR A 620 -12.45 47.50 17.30
C THR A 620 -11.36 46.85 18.15
N GLU A 621 -10.54 46.00 17.56
CA GLU A 621 -9.55 45.21 18.25
C GLU A 621 -8.16 45.80 18.18
N THR A 622 -7.36 45.57 19.23
CA THR A 622 -5.92 45.93 19.23
C THR A 622 -5.16 44.94 18.32
N LYS A 623 -3.97 45.38 17.85
CA LYS A 623 -3.10 44.56 17.03
C LYS A 623 -2.20 43.63 17.88
N ASP A 624 -2.66 43.24 19.04
CA ASP A 624 -1.88 42.45 19.98
C ASP A 624 -1.66 41.03 19.46
N GLU A 625 -0.49 40.49 19.70
CA GLU A 625 -0.15 39.10 19.47
C GLU A 625 -0.64 38.23 20.65
N VAL A 626 -0.76 36.95 20.42
CA VAL A 626 -1.01 35.96 21.48
C VAL A 626 0.14 35.94 22.46
N ASP A 627 -0.15 35.67 23.72
CA ASP A 627 0.85 35.60 24.77
C ASP A 627 0.64 34.39 25.69
N PHE A 628 1.50 34.27 26.70
CA PHE A 628 1.43 33.24 27.71
C PHE A 628 0.04 33.13 28.37
N TYR A 629 -0.64 34.24 28.60
CA TYR A 629 -1.93 34.29 29.29
C TYR A 629 -3.08 33.81 28.42
N ASP A 630 -2.96 33.97 27.08
CA ASP A 630 -3.96 33.40 26.15
C ASP A 630 -3.95 31.87 26.24
N MET A 631 -2.75 31.26 26.24
CA MET A 631 -2.65 29.81 26.41
C MET A 631 -3.07 29.35 27.82
N LYS A 632 -2.67 30.09 28.84
CA LYS A 632 -3.08 29.82 30.21
C LYS A 632 -4.60 29.86 30.37
N GLY A 633 -5.27 30.87 29.80
CA GLY A 633 -6.73 30.98 29.81
C GLY A 633 -7.42 29.79 29.12
N ALA A 634 -6.88 29.32 27.98
CA ALA A 634 -7.39 28.13 27.32
C ALA A 634 -7.28 26.87 28.19
N VAL A 635 -6.13 26.70 28.88
CA VAL A 635 -5.91 25.57 29.80
C VAL A 635 -6.81 25.67 31.05
N GLU A 636 -6.90 26.85 31.67
CA GLU A 636 -7.74 27.04 32.87
C GLU A 636 -9.20 26.77 32.56
N GLY A 637 -9.73 27.36 31.45
CA GLY A 637 -11.10 27.15 31.07
C GLY A 637 -11.42 25.71 30.65
N LEU A 638 -10.46 25.00 30.02
CA LEU A 638 -10.60 23.58 29.75
C LEU A 638 -10.76 22.75 31.03
N LEU A 639 -9.87 22.99 32.00
CA LEU A 639 -9.92 22.27 33.29
C LEU A 639 -11.18 22.60 34.09
N GLU A 640 -11.66 23.86 34.03
CA GLU A 640 -12.93 24.29 34.62
C GLU A 640 -14.11 23.60 33.92
N ASN A 641 -14.12 23.50 32.57
CA ASN A 641 -15.15 22.80 31.81
C ASN A 641 -15.23 21.33 32.21
N LEU A 642 -14.10 20.67 32.37
CA LEU A 642 -14.01 19.28 32.83
C LEU A 642 -14.26 19.13 34.36
N GLN A 643 -14.51 20.22 35.09
CA GLN A 643 -14.70 20.28 36.54
C GLN A 643 -13.51 19.73 37.33
N ILE A 644 -12.28 19.88 36.82
CA ILE A 644 -11.04 19.45 37.47
C ILE A 644 -10.52 20.59 38.35
N ALA A 645 -10.67 20.44 39.66
CA ALA A 645 -10.21 21.43 40.64
C ALA A 645 -8.87 21.03 41.26
N GLY A 646 -8.19 21.98 41.93
CA GLY A 646 -6.94 21.72 42.66
C GLY A 646 -5.68 21.60 41.80
N VAL A 647 -5.78 22.02 40.56
CA VAL A 647 -4.62 22.10 39.66
C VAL A 647 -3.69 23.23 40.08
N LYS A 648 -2.35 22.99 40.02
CA LYS A 648 -1.34 23.98 40.32
C LYS A 648 -0.48 24.26 39.10
N TYR A 649 -0.11 25.52 38.94
CA TYR A 649 0.75 26.02 37.86
C TYR A 649 2.12 26.37 38.45
N VAL A 650 3.14 25.60 38.07
CA VAL A 650 4.50 25.80 38.60
C VAL A 650 5.49 26.11 37.48
N PRO A 651 6.44 27.03 37.70
CA PRO A 651 7.48 27.26 36.68
C PRO A 651 8.16 25.96 36.26
N VAL A 652 8.45 25.81 34.96
CA VAL A 652 9.12 24.63 34.41
C VAL A 652 10.21 25.04 33.44
N ALA A 653 11.28 24.28 33.39
CA ALA A 653 12.31 24.42 32.37
C ALA A 653 12.15 23.29 31.36
N GLN A 654 11.65 23.62 30.17
CA GLN A 654 11.66 22.75 28.99
C GLN A 654 12.56 23.38 27.94
N PRO A 655 13.39 22.60 27.22
CA PRO A 655 14.38 23.15 26.29
C PRO A 655 13.73 23.95 25.15
N TYR A 656 12.50 23.62 24.76
CA TYR A 656 11.74 24.27 23.70
C TYR A 656 10.83 25.41 24.19
N LEU A 657 10.75 25.66 25.52
CA LEU A 657 9.97 26.78 26.08
C LEU A 657 10.85 27.93 26.53
N HIS A 658 10.29 29.13 26.50
CA HIS A 658 10.95 30.32 27.03
C HIS A 658 11.12 30.21 28.55
N PRO A 659 12.33 30.37 29.11
CA PRO A 659 12.61 30.09 30.53
C PRO A 659 11.84 30.94 31.54
N GLY A 660 11.40 32.13 31.13
CA GLY A 660 10.64 33.06 32.00
C GLY A 660 9.11 33.07 31.70
N LYS A 661 8.65 32.29 30.73
CA LYS A 661 7.23 32.27 30.28
C LYS A 661 6.77 30.85 30.03
N SER A 662 7.04 29.98 30.99
CA SER A 662 6.72 28.55 30.89
C SER A 662 6.21 28.01 32.20
N CYS A 663 5.27 27.06 32.13
CA CYS A 663 4.56 26.53 33.27
C CYS A 663 4.26 25.04 33.10
N ALA A 664 4.46 24.25 34.16
CA ALA A 664 3.94 22.89 34.25
C ALA A 664 2.55 22.92 34.89
N VAL A 665 1.66 22.08 34.37
CA VAL A 665 0.35 21.79 34.95
C VAL A 665 0.51 20.61 35.88
N LYS A 666 0.26 20.83 37.16
CA LYS A 666 0.42 19.83 38.20
C LYS A 666 -0.90 19.51 38.88
N TYR A 667 -1.29 18.25 38.80
CA TYR A 667 -2.52 17.74 39.41
C TYR A 667 -2.16 16.58 40.36
N GLU A 668 -2.71 16.60 41.59
CA GLU A 668 -2.45 15.61 42.66
C GLU A 668 -0.97 15.30 42.87
N GLY A 669 -0.12 16.30 42.73
CA GLY A 669 1.32 16.15 42.92
C GLY A 669 2.11 15.65 41.73
N ARG A 670 1.44 15.22 40.60
CA ARG A 670 2.03 14.79 39.32
C ARG A 670 1.97 15.91 38.30
N VAL A 671 3.02 16.05 37.50
CA VAL A 671 2.99 16.89 36.31
C VAL A 671 2.24 16.13 35.22
N ILE A 672 1.17 16.72 34.69
CA ILE A 672 0.33 16.14 33.63
C ILE A 672 0.55 16.82 32.28
N GLY A 673 1.39 17.87 32.24
CA GLY A 673 1.74 18.56 31.02
C GLY A 673 2.41 19.90 31.27
N TRP A 674 2.58 20.66 30.21
CA TRP A 674 3.23 21.99 30.24
C TRP A 674 2.70 22.86 29.11
N PHE A 675 2.80 24.17 29.33
CA PHE A 675 2.52 25.18 28.33
C PHE A 675 3.44 26.39 28.52
N GLY A 676 3.56 27.18 27.49
CA GLY A 676 4.33 28.42 27.54
C GLY A 676 4.60 29.03 26.17
N GLU A 677 5.35 30.13 26.18
CA GLU A 677 5.86 30.75 24.97
C GLU A 677 7.01 29.87 24.43
N LEU A 678 7.04 29.65 23.11
CA LEU A 678 8.09 28.90 22.46
C LEU A 678 9.45 29.59 22.59
N HIS A 679 10.51 28.83 22.78
CA HIS A 679 11.86 29.38 22.86
C HIS A 679 12.23 30.08 21.53
N PRO A 680 12.80 31.31 21.55
CA PRO A 680 13.09 32.07 20.32
C PRO A 680 13.97 31.31 19.31
N THR A 681 14.93 30.52 19.82
CA THR A 681 15.77 29.68 18.96
C THR A 681 14.93 28.60 18.25
N VAL A 682 13.96 27.97 18.94
CA VAL A 682 13.06 26.99 18.33
C VAL A 682 12.15 27.65 17.28
N ALA A 683 11.58 28.81 17.60
CA ALA A 683 10.81 29.58 16.63
C ALA A 683 11.64 29.86 15.37
N GLY A 684 12.91 30.27 15.54
CA GLY A 684 13.85 30.48 14.43
C GLY A 684 14.17 29.23 13.64
N ASN A 685 14.36 28.06 14.30
CA ASN A 685 14.62 26.78 13.65
C ASN A 685 13.48 26.31 12.77
N TYR A 686 12.25 26.72 13.07
CA TYR A 686 11.05 26.44 12.27
C TYR A 686 10.71 27.57 11.30
N GLY A 687 11.27 28.76 11.45
CA GLY A 687 10.95 29.93 10.65
C GLY A 687 9.60 30.57 11.03
N LEU A 688 9.17 30.36 12.27
CA LEU A 688 7.95 30.99 12.80
C LEU A 688 8.21 32.48 13.14
N ASN A 689 7.22 33.30 12.85
CA ASN A 689 7.26 34.75 13.12
C ASN A 689 6.28 35.12 14.23
N GLY A 690 6.62 36.16 14.99
CA GLY A 690 5.78 36.65 16.08
C GLY A 690 5.81 35.77 17.33
N SER A 691 4.90 36.05 18.25
CA SER A 691 4.73 35.27 19.47
C SER A 691 4.07 33.91 19.16
N VAL A 692 4.61 32.84 19.73
CA VAL A 692 4.10 31.50 19.60
C VAL A 692 3.99 30.87 20.98
N CYS A 693 2.80 30.44 21.36
CA CYS A 693 2.54 29.71 22.59
C CYS A 693 2.14 28.26 22.28
N VAL A 694 2.64 27.31 23.08
CA VAL A 694 2.42 25.88 22.89
C VAL A 694 1.97 25.21 24.18
N LEU A 695 1.22 24.11 24.01
CA LEU A 695 0.68 23.28 25.09
C LEU A 695 0.91 21.80 24.73
N GLU A 696 1.30 20.99 25.69
CA GLU A 696 1.15 19.52 25.67
C GLU A 696 0.60 19.04 27.02
N LEU A 697 -0.53 18.30 27.02
CA LEU A 697 -1.16 17.68 28.20
C LEU A 697 -1.40 16.19 27.94
N GLU A 698 -1.11 15.36 28.95
CA GLU A 698 -1.53 13.94 28.94
C GLU A 698 -3.06 13.88 29.11
N VAL A 699 -3.74 13.11 28.27
CA VAL A 699 -5.21 13.01 28.27
C VAL A 699 -5.72 12.07 29.36
N GLU A 700 -5.05 10.95 29.63
CA GLU A 700 -5.50 9.96 30.59
C GLU A 700 -5.73 10.53 32.02
N PRO A 701 -4.88 11.43 32.56
CA PRO A 701 -5.16 12.06 33.84
C PRO A 701 -6.42 12.96 33.83
N LEU A 702 -6.71 13.59 32.70
CA LEU A 702 -7.93 14.39 32.51
C LEU A 702 -9.16 13.48 32.50
N VAL A 703 -9.11 12.37 31.76
CA VAL A 703 -10.19 11.36 31.71
C VAL A 703 -10.48 10.78 33.11
N ALA A 704 -9.44 10.48 33.87
CA ALA A 704 -9.59 9.92 35.22
C ALA A 704 -10.22 10.89 36.22
N SER A 705 -10.14 12.20 35.95
CA SER A 705 -10.51 13.26 36.89
C SER A 705 -11.74 14.07 36.47
N ALA A 706 -12.12 14.01 35.20
CA ALA A 706 -13.27 14.74 34.65
C ALA A 706 -14.59 14.34 35.33
N SER A 707 -15.46 15.32 35.56
CA SER A 707 -16.81 15.12 36.08
C SER A 707 -17.84 15.75 35.14
N HIS A 708 -18.78 14.92 34.68
CA HIS A 708 -19.87 15.39 33.81
C HIS A 708 -21.11 15.85 34.59
N VAL A 709 -21.07 15.74 35.91
CA VAL A 709 -22.23 16.11 36.77
C VAL A 709 -21.88 17.37 37.57
N PRO A 710 -22.41 18.52 37.15
CA PRO A 710 -22.19 19.76 37.88
C PRO A 710 -22.80 19.68 39.29
N GLN A 711 -22.05 20.14 40.28
CA GLN A 711 -22.51 20.22 41.64
C GLN A 711 -23.30 21.50 41.87
N PHE A 712 -24.53 21.36 42.39
CA PHE A 712 -25.36 22.52 42.72
C PHE A 712 -24.78 23.28 43.94
N VAL A 713 -24.55 24.57 43.76
CA VAL A 713 -24.19 25.52 44.83
C VAL A 713 -25.36 26.45 45.07
N HIS A 714 -25.78 26.60 46.32
CA HIS A 714 -26.87 27.49 46.67
C HIS A 714 -26.55 28.94 46.26
N LEU A 715 -27.50 29.60 45.60
CA LEU A 715 -27.39 31.03 45.31
C LEU A 715 -27.36 31.82 46.61
N PRO A 716 -26.45 32.79 46.75
CA PRO A 716 -26.37 33.63 47.94
C PRO A 716 -27.58 34.53 48.08
N LYS A 717 -28.13 34.64 49.30
CA LYS A 717 -29.30 35.45 49.61
C LYS A 717 -28.92 36.89 50.01
N TYR A 718 -27.68 37.11 50.41
CA TYR A 718 -27.21 38.37 50.88
C TYR A 718 -26.18 38.96 49.89
N PRO A 719 -26.08 40.33 49.83
CA PRO A 719 -25.19 41.01 48.91
C PRO A 719 -23.72 40.74 49.28
N ALA A 720 -22.84 40.65 48.26
CA ALA A 720 -21.40 40.63 48.43
C ALA A 720 -20.85 42.04 48.58
N THR A 721 -19.71 42.16 49.23
CA THR A 721 -18.95 43.39 49.35
C THR A 721 -17.50 43.12 48.93
N SER A 722 -16.86 44.03 48.21
CA SER A 722 -15.47 43.89 47.77
C SER A 722 -14.56 44.92 48.44
N ARG A 723 -13.25 44.53 48.58
CA ARG A 723 -12.17 45.41 49.04
C ARG A 723 -10.94 45.18 48.18
N ASP A 724 -10.24 46.23 47.87
CA ASP A 724 -8.99 46.19 47.16
C ASP A 724 -7.82 46.30 48.14
N ILE A 725 -6.84 45.45 47.94
CA ILE A 725 -5.55 45.52 48.66
C ILE A 725 -4.43 45.51 47.63
N ALA A 726 -3.39 46.30 47.85
CA ALA A 726 -2.17 46.28 47.06
C ALA A 726 -0.99 45.95 47.97
N VAL A 727 -0.29 44.91 47.68
CA VAL A 727 0.85 44.45 48.47
C VAL A 727 2.12 44.46 47.66
N VAL A 728 3.21 44.98 48.24
CA VAL A 728 4.54 44.99 47.64
C VAL A 728 5.30 43.75 48.17
N VAL A 729 5.72 42.89 47.28
CA VAL A 729 6.40 41.63 47.59
C VAL A 729 7.63 41.46 46.73
N PRO A 730 8.61 40.59 47.11
CA PRO A 730 9.73 40.23 46.24
C PRO A 730 9.26 39.66 44.90
N LEU A 731 10.05 39.87 43.81
CA LEU A 731 9.67 39.42 42.45
C LEU A 731 9.43 37.94 42.31
N GLU A 732 10.17 37.12 43.08
CA GLU A 732 10.09 35.67 43.11
C GLU A 732 8.80 35.09 43.70
N VAL A 733 8.07 35.87 44.54
CA VAL A 733 6.84 35.40 45.19
C VAL A 733 5.74 35.20 44.15
N ALA A 734 5.25 33.98 44.03
CA ALA A 734 4.19 33.68 43.07
C ALA A 734 2.82 34.20 43.53
N MET A 735 1.95 34.54 42.59
CA MET A 735 0.57 35.00 42.87
C MET A 735 -0.20 33.92 43.66
N GLU A 736 -0.08 32.64 43.24
CA GLU A 736 -0.74 31.51 43.90
C GLU A 736 -0.35 31.37 45.40
N GLU A 737 0.91 31.65 45.71
CA GLU A 737 1.40 31.62 47.12
C GLU A 737 0.74 32.70 47.94
N LEU A 738 0.61 33.93 47.38
CA LEU A 738 -0.08 35.02 48.05
C LEU A 738 -1.57 34.73 48.22
N GLU A 739 -2.22 34.22 47.18
CA GLU A 739 -3.63 33.83 47.22
C GLU A 739 -3.88 32.74 48.26
N ALA A 740 -3.00 31.75 48.38
CA ALA A 740 -3.10 30.73 49.41
C ALA A 740 -3.08 31.31 50.85
N VAL A 741 -2.16 32.23 51.10
CA VAL A 741 -2.09 32.92 52.41
C VAL A 741 -3.34 33.82 52.63
N ILE A 742 -3.80 34.53 51.61
CA ILE A 742 -5.00 35.35 51.67
C ILE A 742 -6.21 34.48 52.03
N ARG A 743 -6.45 33.41 51.29
CA ARG A 743 -7.58 32.49 51.51
C ARG A 743 -7.54 31.81 52.89
N ALA A 744 -6.38 31.33 53.30
CA ALA A 744 -6.19 30.67 54.59
C ALA A 744 -6.51 31.59 55.80
N ASN A 745 -6.31 32.89 55.65
CA ASN A 745 -6.48 33.85 56.75
C ASN A 745 -7.73 34.73 56.64
N ALA A 746 -8.40 34.75 55.44
CA ALA A 746 -9.68 35.42 55.27
C ALA A 746 -10.89 34.58 55.70
N GLY A 747 -10.72 33.29 55.83
CA GLY A 747 -11.76 32.34 56.23
C GLY A 747 -12.89 32.16 55.22
N SER A 748 -14.03 31.60 55.67
CA SER A 748 -15.17 31.23 54.80
C SER A 748 -15.96 32.40 54.21
N LEU A 749 -15.73 33.58 54.73
CA LEU A 749 -16.34 34.82 54.20
C LEU A 749 -15.78 35.27 52.88
N LEU A 750 -14.54 34.92 52.58
CA LEU A 750 -13.92 35.26 51.31
C LEU A 750 -14.41 34.27 50.19
N LYS A 751 -15.15 34.81 49.23
CA LYS A 751 -15.68 34.02 48.12
C LYS A 751 -14.77 34.08 46.89
N GLN A 752 -14.15 35.22 46.60
CA GLN A 752 -13.32 35.41 45.40
C GLN A 752 -12.08 36.24 45.72
N VAL A 753 -10.96 35.86 45.10
CA VAL A 753 -9.72 36.62 45.02
C VAL A 753 -9.42 36.84 43.56
N LYS A 754 -9.28 38.09 43.15
CA LYS A 754 -8.97 38.47 41.76
C LYS A 754 -7.78 39.41 41.75
N VAL A 755 -6.70 39.03 41.10
CA VAL A 755 -5.60 39.96 40.78
C VAL A 755 -6.05 40.82 39.61
N PHE A 756 -5.92 42.15 39.74
CA PHE A 756 -6.29 43.09 38.68
C PHE A 756 -5.18 44.00 38.25
N ASP A 757 -4.08 44.10 39.02
CA ASP A 757 -2.88 44.85 38.60
C ASP A 757 -1.61 44.26 39.18
N VAL A 758 -0.53 44.24 38.37
CA VAL A 758 0.83 43.86 38.73
C VAL A 758 1.78 44.95 38.25
N TYR A 759 2.37 45.67 39.16
CA TYR A 759 3.22 46.84 38.84
C TYR A 759 4.67 46.59 39.28
N THR A 760 5.60 46.78 38.32
CA THR A 760 7.06 46.66 38.51
C THR A 760 7.81 47.93 38.17
N GLY A 761 7.13 49.10 38.19
CA GLY A 761 7.70 50.40 37.75
C GLY A 761 8.45 51.15 38.86
N LYS A 762 8.84 52.40 38.57
CA LYS A 762 9.72 53.27 39.38
C LYS A 762 9.24 53.54 40.83
N GLN A 763 7.97 53.28 41.14
CA GLN A 763 7.39 53.50 42.48
C GLN A 763 7.56 52.28 43.41
N VAL A 764 8.13 51.21 42.90
CA VAL A 764 8.41 49.98 43.67
C VAL A 764 9.93 49.77 43.68
N GLU A 765 10.49 49.34 44.85
CA GLU A 765 11.93 49.10 45.03
C GLU A 765 12.42 48.02 44.04
N ALA A 766 13.65 48.17 43.55
CA ALA A 766 14.25 47.16 42.65
C ALA A 766 14.30 45.80 43.34
N GLY A 767 13.83 44.75 42.64
CA GLY A 767 13.68 43.39 43.17
C GLY A 767 12.31 43.12 43.81
N TYR A 768 11.37 44.04 43.72
CA TYR A 768 10.01 43.89 44.24
C TYR A 768 8.97 44.21 43.13
N LYS A 769 7.75 43.71 43.34
CA LYS A 769 6.56 43.99 42.54
C LYS A 769 5.40 44.33 43.48
N SER A 770 4.50 45.18 43.02
CA SER A 770 3.22 45.45 43.67
C SER A 770 2.13 44.63 42.98
N MET A 771 1.39 43.86 43.77
CA MET A 771 0.24 43.12 43.25
C MET A 771 -1.04 43.64 43.92
N ALA A 772 -2.03 43.97 43.11
CA ALA A 772 -3.32 44.46 43.57
C ALA A 772 -4.39 43.37 43.40
N PHE A 773 -5.08 43.12 44.50
CA PHE A 773 -6.13 42.10 44.59
C PHE A 773 -7.48 42.76 44.92
N ASN A 774 -8.52 42.35 44.23
CA ASN A 774 -9.89 42.56 44.65
C ASN A 774 -10.39 41.31 45.40
N LEU A 775 -10.78 41.50 46.65
CA LEU A 775 -11.26 40.45 47.55
C LEU A 775 -12.78 40.60 47.73
N THR A 776 -13.55 39.64 47.29
CA THR A 776 -15.01 39.62 47.43
C THR A 776 -15.42 38.77 48.61
N PHE A 777 -16.13 39.43 49.56
CA PHE A 777 -16.64 38.81 50.79
C PHE A 777 -18.15 38.68 50.75
N GLN A 778 -18.67 37.56 51.28
CA GLN A 778 -20.11 37.32 51.40
C GLN A 778 -20.38 36.29 52.48
N ALA A 779 -21.41 36.55 53.31
CA ALA A 779 -21.95 35.59 54.25
C ALA A 779 -23.22 34.92 53.70
N ASP A 780 -23.49 33.68 54.07
CA ASP A 780 -24.67 32.93 53.64
C ASP A 780 -25.89 33.22 54.51
N ASP A 781 -25.70 33.80 55.70
CA ASP A 781 -26.75 33.99 56.75
C ASP A 781 -27.08 35.49 57.01
N ARG A 782 -26.25 36.46 56.58
CA ARG A 782 -26.47 37.88 56.87
C ARG A 782 -25.73 38.80 55.86
N THR A 783 -26.04 40.06 55.87
CA THR A 783 -25.22 41.11 55.27
C THR A 783 -24.02 41.41 56.18
N LEU A 784 -22.82 41.46 55.60
CA LEU A 784 -21.58 41.78 56.32
C LEU A 784 -21.52 43.29 56.61
N THR A 785 -20.93 43.62 57.79
CA THR A 785 -20.62 45.00 58.17
C THR A 785 -19.19 45.39 57.77
N ASP A 786 -18.95 46.72 57.65
CA ASP A 786 -17.60 47.21 57.25
C ASP A 786 -16.58 46.82 58.36
N GLU A 787 -16.93 46.85 59.64
CA GLU A 787 -16.06 46.48 60.75
C GLU A 787 -15.63 44.98 60.67
N GLU A 788 -16.55 44.11 60.32
CA GLU A 788 -16.23 42.66 60.14
C GLU A 788 -15.22 42.46 58.98
N ILE A 789 -15.41 43.13 57.87
CA ILE A 789 -14.53 43.03 56.70
C ILE A 789 -13.17 43.64 56.99
N ASP A 790 -13.13 44.82 57.55
CA ASP A 790 -11.87 45.52 57.87
C ASP A 790 -11.03 44.73 58.87
N ALA A 791 -11.64 43.99 59.79
CA ALA A 791 -10.95 43.09 60.71
C ALA A 791 -10.28 41.92 59.97
N VAL A 792 -11.00 41.32 58.98
CA VAL A 792 -10.46 40.24 58.14
C VAL A 792 -9.34 40.74 57.24
N ILE A 793 -9.50 41.89 56.60
CA ILE A 793 -8.45 42.52 55.76
C ILE A 793 -7.20 42.81 56.55
N LYS A 794 -7.32 43.36 57.78
CA LYS A 794 -6.20 43.62 58.64
C LYS A 794 -5.43 42.32 58.97
N ASN A 795 -6.14 41.24 59.32
CA ASN A 795 -5.54 39.96 59.56
C ASN A 795 -4.82 39.41 58.31
N VAL A 796 -5.46 39.46 57.14
CA VAL A 796 -4.87 39.04 55.88
C VAL A 796 -3.58 39.80 55.56
N VAL A 797 -3.60 41.11 55.69
CA VAL A 797 -2.43 41.97 55.41
C VAL A 797 -1.29 41.66 56.38
N GLU A 798 -1.58 41.46 57.69
CA GLU A 798 -0.61 41.11 58.69
C GLU A 798 0.05 39.75 58.36
N LYS A 799 -0.74 38.78 57.99
CA LYS A 799 -0.24 37.39 57.68
C LYS A 799 0.57 37.35 56.38
N VAL A 800 0.13 38.09 55.35
CA VAL A 800 0.90 38.25 54.13
C VAL A 800 2.22 38.99 54.39
N GLY A 801 2.20 40.00 55.30
CA GLY A 801 3.40 40.69 55.74
C GLY A 801 4.38 39.79 56.50
N GLU A 802 3.86 38.91 57.38
CA GLU A 802 4.65 37.91 58.10
C GLU A 802 5.29 36.86 57.18
N ALA A 803 4.51 36.35 56.20
CA ALA A 803 4.94 35.29 55.31
C ALA A 803 6.02 35.75 54.28
N TYR A 804 5.84 36.95 53.70
CA TYR A 804 6.66 37.41 52.58
C TYR A 804 7.34 38.77 52.78
N LYS A 805 7.33 39.29 54.02
CA LYS A 805 7.80 40.63 54.35
C LYS A 805 7.11 41.72 53.49
N ALA A 806 5.87 41.43 53.09
CA ALA A 806 5.08 42.30 52.24
C ALA A 806 4.73 43.60 52.97
N LYS A 807 4.63 44.70 52.20
CA LYS A 807 4.16 45.99 52.66
C LYS A 807 2.93 46.40 51.87
N LEU A 808 1.94 46.96 52.54
CA LEU A 808 0.84 47.64 51.83
C LEU A 808 1.44 48.76 51.00
N ARG A 809 0.91 48.94 49.77
CA ARG A 809 1.18 50.12 48.95
C ARG A 809 0.09 51.15 49.24
N ASP A 810 0.50 52.33 49.67
CA ASP A 810 -0.38 53.49 49.91
C ASP A 810 -1.05 53.96 48.60
#